data_8237fa50d55cd3585697088c1e4be212
#
_entry.id   8237fa50d55cd3585697088c1e4be212
#
_cell.length_a   1.000
_cell.length_b   1.000
_cell.length_c   1.000
_cell.angle_alpha   90.00
_cell.angle_beta   90.00
_cell.angle_gamma   90.00
#
_symmetry.space_group_name_H-M   'P 1'
#
loop_
_entity.id
_entity.type
_entity.pdbx_description
1 polymer ?
#
loop_
_entity_poly.entity_id
_entity_poly.type
_entity_poly.pdbx_seq_one_letter_code
_entity_poly.pdbx_strand_id
1 'polypeptide(L)'
;TRTSLALLVASVWRFLVLMVGKAPSRAVDEWRSGLQLWRSRSVTREMTQRLQDFHAQCDPDDLENTNRLLPSRRSVWARAVDRYAGDLSDRIHPWRNEDGTTIDDLTGDDFTVRDHRSVVNPYTVMVSLMVVIGIVACRGLYGSGRATSTWLAPAPCGLAGAWHRWLTAVPGLSGGNAPWLAWPAFGSVLTIGEPEVLVRILFVVTPLLTAMSAHRLFRRVVGLGTTTVLLASFWGMLPVLTGGLARGSVTALALGVILPHMALHTWRLVNPETVDVVELRGAGTGSHQVGGVSSAGGLALWSALAISLVPALWVYPVAVAVGILMTRPRRLLLGSLVVLGPLLVISPWIPRLITEPGRMATGAEPVLSPAVETRAGLWLLVGRAIVPGTAPTAFTVIAMAPLWIAALWAVWRLVIDRSASIGSLTGHPRGRVLALIIVYLVCLVLTGVASRTLVTVWNVQVHPAIEPWQLVGAGVLLILVAAARQSAMLQRAEADHFPADESPTLGQLLVGIGNRWLPWVLTISVTASGVWWLVGGARGPMSTTAATRPAYVTAVEDSARHTRTLMVNVHRGSAHWNLVDSNNPSWGSGERPTISSDSRIADLAADLARAVATGAVPDDLADRLSDLGIGHLWLRGAGADVVSQVGNASGLTVANTDPTTTVWTVDGHPSRALLSSRGSSQVPVTGKVTESGTVTILEPRDHRWRVEVGGTRLSPAVRHGIGESYQVGSARGDLTWSMPTQRWAGAIELVALLILLVVAGPQAAQR
;
A
#
# COMPACT_ATOMS: atom_id res chain seq x y z
N THR A 1 -18.94 -31.05 -35.40
CA THR A 1 -17.64 -30.60 -34.86
C THR A 1 -17.64 -29.11 -34.42
N ARG A 2 -18.22 -28.19 -35.21
CA ARG A 2 -18.31 -26.75 -34.83
C ARG A 2 -19.25 -26.54 -33.65
N THR A 3 -20.38 -27.22 -33.59
CA THR A 3 -21.35 -27.12 -32.50
C THR A 3 -20.82 -27.66 -31.16
N SER A 4 -20.11 -28.78 -31.17
CA SER A 4 -19.50 -29.35 -29.96
C SER A 4 -18.37 -28.48 -29.41
N LEU A 5 -17.58 -27.84 -30.30
CA LEU A 5 -16.57 -26.88 -29.88
C LEU A 5 -17.19 -25.59 -29.27
N ALA A 6 -18.27 -25.10 -29.90
CA ALA A 6 -18.99 -23.92 -29.39
C ALA A 6 -19.63 -24.19 -28.03
N LEU A 7 -20.18 -25.40 -27.82
CA LEU A 7 -20.71 -25.81 -26.52
C LEU A 7 -19.62 -25.93 -25.46
N LEU A 8 -18.44 -26.44 -25.81
CA LEU A 8 -17.30 -26.55 -24.90
C LEU A 8 -16.80 -25.15 -24.52
N VAL A 9 -16.65 -24.24 -25.48
CA VAL A 9 -16.26 -22.84 -25.23
C VAL A 9 -17.31 -22.15 -24.35
N ALA A 10 -18.59 -22.37 -24.60
CA ALA A 10 -19.67 -21.84 -23.76
C ALA A 10 -19.64 -22.42 -22.34
N SER A 11 -19.35 -23.70 -22.15
CA SER A 11 -19.16 -24.33 -20.83
C SER A 11 -17.97 -23.78 -20.09
N VAL A 12 -16.83 -23.59 -20.77
CA VAL A 12 -15.65 -22.96 -20.18
C VAL A 12 -15.97 -21.54 -19.73
N TRP A 13 -16.66 -20.77 -20.57
CA TRP A 13 -17.07 -19.41 -20.22
C TRP A 13 -18.01 -19.39 -19.03
N ARG A 14 -19.03 -20.25 -18.99
CA ARG A 14 -19.95 -20.37 -17.86
C ARG A 14 -19.25 -20.85 -16.60
N PHE A 15 -18.31 -21.79 -16.71
CA PHE A 15 -17.45 -22.21 -15.60
C PHE A 15 -16.70 -21.02 -14.99
N LEU A 16 -16.04 -20.20 -15.83
CA LEU A 16 -15.32 -19.03 -15.38
C LEU A 16 -16.25 -18.01 -14.71
N VAL A 17 -17.41 -17.73 -15.31
CA VAL A 17 -18.42 -16.81 -14.77
C VAL A 17 -18.96 -17.33 -13.43
N LEU A 18 -19.23 -18.61 -13.30
CA LEU A 18 -19.71 -19.23 -12.05
C LEU A 18 -18.60 -19.28 -10.98
N MET A 19 -17.35 -19.47 -11.37
CA MET A 19 -16.21 -19.36 -10.44
C MET A 19 -16.05 -17.94 -9.92
N VAL A 20 -16.16 -16.93 -10.77
CA VAL A 20 -16.16 -15.52 -10.39
C VAL A 20 -17.38 -15.20 -9.52
N GLY A 21 -18.54 -15.77 -9.86
CA GLY A 21 -19.80 -15.68 -9.08
C GLY A 21 -19.80 -16.51 -7.78
N LYS A 22 -18.68 -17.21 -7.47
CA LYS A 22 -18.50 -18.03 -6.25
C LYS A 22 -19.54 -19.13 -6.03
N ALA A 23 -19.98 -19.73 -7.10
CA ALA A 23 -20.78 -20.95 -7.09
C ALA A 23 -19.95 -22.15 -7.58
N PRO A 24 -18.91 -22.60 -6.81
CA PRO A 24 -17.96 -23.59 -7.29
C PRO A 24 -18.58 -24.94 -7.58
N SER A 25 -19.60 -25.37 -6.82
CA SER A 25 -20.35 -26.59 -7.08
C SER A 25 -21.03 -26.55 -8.46
N ARG A 26 -21.73 -25.46 -8.76
CA ARG A 26 -22.38 -25.25 -10.07
C ARG A 26 -21.34 -25.11 -11.20
N ALA A 27 -20.22 -24.46 -10.94
CA ALA A 27 -19.14 -24.35 -11.91
C ALA A 27 -18.57 -25.72 -12.27
N VAL A 28 -18.32 -26.58 -11.27
CA VAL A 28 -17.84 -27.95 -11.51
C VAL A 28 -18.89 -28.80 -12.23
N ASP A 29 -20.17 -28.65 -11.90
CA ASP A 29 -21.26 -29.38 -12.59
C ASP A 29 -21.41 -28.93 -14.04
N GLU A 30 -21.30 -27.63 -14.34
CA GLU A 30 -21.30 -27.08 -15.69
C GLU A 30 -20.08 -27.56 -16.50
N TRP A 31 -18.91 -27.61 -15.87
CA TRP A 31 -17.70 -28.18 -16.48
C TRP A 31 -17.84 -29.66 -16.78
N ARG A 32 -18.35 -30.44 -15.82
CA ARG A 32 -18.58 -31.89 -16.01
C ARG A 32 -19.59 -32.15 -17.12
N SER A 33 -20.71 -31.41 -17.15
CA SER A 33 -21.73 -31.54 -18.18
C SER A 33 -21.18 -31.15 -19.57
N GLY A 34 -20.38 -30.07 -19.66
CA GLY A 34 -19.69 -29.68 -20.88
C GLY A 34 -18.71 -30.75 -21.42
N LEU A 35 -17.94 -31.35 -20.50
CA LEU A 35 -17.03 -32.46 -20.82
C LEU A 35 -17.78 -33.72 -21.25
N GLN A 36 -18.91 -34.05 -20.62
CA GLN A 36 -19.75 -35.18 -21.03
C GLN A 36 -20.34 -34.97 -22.41
N LEU A 37 -20.87 -33.79 -22.72
CA LEU A 37 -21.39 -33.42 -24.04
C LEU A 37 -20.29 -33.47 -25.11
N TRP A 38 -19.06 -33.05 -24.75
CA TRP A 38 -17.93 -33.15 -25.70
C TRP A 38 -17.48 -34.61 -25.95
N ARG A 39 -17.51 -35.46 -24.91
CA ARG A 39 -17.21 -36.90 -25.05
C ARG A 39 -18.30 -37.65 -25.79
N SER A 40 -19.56 -37.27 -25.63
CA SER A 40 -20.75 -37.93 -26.22
C SER A 40 -21.11 -37.35 -27.60
N ARG A 41 -20.17 -37.36 -28.52
CA ARG A 41 -20.38 -36.81 -29.87
C ARG A 41 -21.56 -37.47 -30.63
N SER A 42 -21.89 -38.70 -30.34
CA SER A 42 -23.06 -39.42 -30.90
C SER A 42 -24.37 -38.80 -30.45
N VAL A 43 -24.50 -38.53 -29.14
CA VAL A 43 -25.70 -37.92 -28.55
C VAL A 43 -25.92 -36.51 -29.09
N THR A 44 -24.85 -35.72 -29.24
CA THR A 44 -24.94 -34.35 -29.78
C THR A 44 -25.37 -34.36 -31.25
N ARG A 45 -24.95 -35.35 -32.04
CA ARG A 45 -25.40 -35.50 -33.44
C ARG A 45 -26.86 -35.91 -33.50
N GLU A 46 -27.27 -36.89 -32.71
CA GLU A 46 -28.64 -37.34 -32.64
C GLU A 46 -29.61 -36.22 -32.16
N MET A 47 -29.22 -35.45 -31.15
CA MET A 47 -29.99 -34.27 -30.74
C MET A 47 -30.09 -33.21 -31.85
N THR A 48 -29.01 -32.96 -32.58
CA THR A 48 -29.02 -31.97 -33.65
C THR A 48 -29.91 -32.48 -34.82
N GLN A 49 -29.90 -33.78 -35.13
CA GLN A 49 -30.79 -34.35 -36.11
C GLN A 49 -32.25 -34.29 -35.69
N ARG A 50 -32.59 -34.69 -34.45
CA ARG A 50 -33.94 -34.57 -33.92
C ARG A 50 -34.47 -33.13 -33.90
N LEU A 51 -33.61 -32.18 -33.63
CA LEU A 51 -33.94 -30.73 -33.66
C LEU A 51 -34.21 -30.27 -35.11
N GLN A 52 -33.42 -30.76 -36.08
CA GLN A 52 -33.63 -30.45 -37.49
C GLN A 52 -34.93 -31.09 -38.01
N ASP A 53 -35.19 -32.36 -37.65
CA ASP A 53 -36.41 -33.06 -37.99
C ASP A 53 -37.64 -32.39 -37.36
N PHE A 54 -37.56 -31.94 -36.11
CA PHE A 54 -38.58 -31.15 -35.45
C PHE A 54 -38.87 -29.84 -36.16
N HIS A 55 -37.79 -29.08 -36.48
CA HIS A 55 -37.92 -27.80 -37.21
C HIS A 55 -38.52 -28.01 -38.64
N ALA A 56 -38.24 -29.15 -39.28
CA ALA A 56 -38.82 -29.47 -40.58
C ALA A 56 -40.30 -29.83 -40.51
N GLN A 57 -40.82 -30.26 -39.32
CA GLN A 57 -42.21 -30.64 -39.12
C GLN A 57 -43.07 -29.49 -38.54
N CYS A 58 -42.44 -28.38 -38.07
CA CYS A 58 -43.17 -27.23 -37.54
C CYS A 58 -43.50 -26.23 -38.65
N ASP A 59 -44.67 -25.61 -38.53
CA ASP A 59 -45.07 -24.52 -39.41
C ASP A 59 -44.11 -23.32 -39.18
N PRO A 60 -43.60 -22.67 -40.26
CA PRO A 60 -42.71 -21.50 -40.14
C PRO A 60 -43.31 -20.37 -39.28
N ASP A 61 -44.61 -20.14 -39.34
CA ASP A 61 -45.30 -19.14 -38.57
C ASP A 61 -45.36 -19.41 -37.09
N ASP A 62 -45.51 -20.67 -36.67
CA ASP A 62 -45.46 -21.10 -35.28
C ASP A 62 -44.04 -21.00 -34.70
N LEU A 63 -43.02 -21.28 -35.50
CA LEU A 63 -41.61 -21.12 -35.11
C LEU A 63 -41.27 -19.64 -34.90
N GLU A 64 -41.74 -18.73 -35.74
CA GLU A 64 -41.53 -17.31 -35.58
C GLU A 64 -42.26 -16.75 -34.36
N ASN A 65 -43.48 -17.16 -34.11
CA ASN A 65 -44.25 -16.79 -32.91
C ASN A 65 -43.59 -17.28 -31.64
N THR A 66 -43.06 -18.52 -31.65
CA THR A 66 -42.35 -19.09 -30.49
C THR A 66 -41.01 -18.37 -30.25
N ASN A 67 -40.29 -18.00 -31.31
CA ASN A 67 -39.05 -17.22 -31.19
C ASN A 67 -39.29 -15.79 -30.68
N ARG A 68 -40.45 -15.19 -30.95
CA ARG A 68 -40.84 -13.88 -30.38
C ARG A 68 -41.07 -13.93 -28.87
N LEU A 69 -41.52 -15.09 -28.35
CA LEU A 69 -41.72 -15.32 -26.90
C LEU A 69 -40.39 -15.60 -26.16
N LEU A 70 -39.36 -16.01 -26.87
CA LEU A 70 -38.05 -16.24 -26.25
C LEU A 70 -37.34 -14.90 -25.98
N PRO A 71 -36.87 -14.66 -24.74
CA PRO A 71 -36.15 -13.44 -24.45
C PRO A 71 -34.88 -13.34 -25.29
N SER A 72 -34.67 -12.21 -25.96
CA SER A 72 -33.48 -11.98 -26.77
C SER A 72 -32.21 -12.15 -25.93
N ARG A 73 -31.14 -12.67 -26.51
CA ARG A 73 -29.84 -12.80 -25.82
C ARG A 73 -29.39 -11.47 -25.20
N ARG A 74 -29.71 -10.36 -25.86
CA ARG A 74 -29.40 -9.00 -25.35
C ARG A 74 -30.21 -8.66 -24.10
N SER A 75 -31.50 -9.05 -24.02
CA SER A 75 -32.35 -8.79 -22.83
C SER A 75 -31.97 -9.68 -21.63
N VAL A 76 -31.43 -10.89 -21.87
CA VAL A 76 -30.90 -11.75 -20.81
C VAL A 76 -29.61 -11.15 -20.24
N TRP A 77 -28.73 -10.66 -21.13
CA TRP A 77 -27.51 -9.96 -20.72
C TRP A 77 -27.82 -8.62 -20.02
N ALA A 78 -28.74 -7.81 -20.56
CA ALA A 78 -29.13 -6.57 -19.92
C ALA A 78 -29.67 -6.82 -18.50
N ARG A 79 -30.57 -7.81 -18.32
CA ARG A 79 -31.09 -8.18 -16.99
C ARG A 79 -30.01 -8.71 -16.05
N ALA A 80 -28.99 -9.43 -16.55
CA ALA A 80 -27.88 -9.87 -15.73
C ALA A 80 -26.99 -8.68 -15.32
N VAL A 81 -26.73 -7.75 -16.22
CA VAL A 81 -25.97 -6.51 -15.95
C VAL A 81 -26.74 -5.61 -15.00
N ASP A 82 -28.07 -5.41 -15.22
CA ASP A 82 -28.92 -4.59 -14.34
C ASP A 82 -28.99 -5.17 -12.94
N ARG A 83 -29.06 -6.49 -12.80
CA ARG A 83 -29.05 -7.16 -11.51
C ARG A 83 -27.70 -6.99 -10.81
N TYR A 84 -26.58 -7.11 -11.56
CA TYR A 84 -25.25 -6.88 -11.03
C TYR A 84 -25.01 -5.40 -10.67
N ALA A 85 -25.51 -4.49 -11.49
CA ALA A 85 -25.48 -3.05 -11.23
C ALA A 85 -26.37 -2.67 -10.04
N GLY A 86 -27.54 -3.29 -9.89
CA GLY A 86 -28.39 -3.17 -8.71
C GLY A 86 -27.68 -3.62 -7.43
N ASP A 87 -27.14 -4.85 -7.43
CA ASP A 87 -26.36 -5.38 -6.29
C ASP A 87 -25.14 -4.51 -5.98
N LEU A 88 -24.48 -3.89 -6.97
CA LEU A 88 -23.36 -2.98 -6.79
C LEU A 88 -23.85 -1.63 -6.24
N SER A 89 -24.94 -1.08 -6.77
CA SER A 89 -25.59 0.13 -6.29
C SER A 89 -26.01 0.00 -4.83
N ASP A 90 -26.63 -1.12 -4.46
CA ASP A 90 -27.06 -1.43 -3.10
C ASP A 90 -25.90 -1.51 -2.12
N ARG A 91 -24.70 -1.88 -2.63
CA ARG A 91 -23.45 -1.91 -1.83
C ARG A 91 -22.75 -0.57 -1.72
N ILE A 92 -22.80 0.23 -2.77
CA ILE A 92 -22.25 1.59 -2.77
C ILE A 92 -23.14 2.53 -1.94
N HIS A 93 -24.46 2.25 -1.93
CA HIS A 93 -25.46 3.02 -1.23
C HIS A 93 -26.28 2.16 -0.25
N PRO A 94 -25.62 1.54 0.75
CA PRO A 94 -26.30 0.61 1.67
C PRO A 94 -27.42 1.27 2.50
N TRP A 95 -27.45 2.61 2.57
CA TRP A 95 -28.55 3.37 3.21
C TRP A 95 -29.88 3.37 2.41
N ARG A 96 -29.86 2.94 1.17
CA ARG A 96 -31.07 2.90 0.33
C ARG A 96 -31.92 1.65 0.62
N ASN A 97 -31.29 0.61 1.19
CA ASN A 97 -31.92 -0.69 1.47
C ASN A 97 -32.20 -0.94 2.95
N GLU A 98 -31.79 -0.04 3.85
CA GLU A 98 -32.09 -0.14 5.29
C GLU A 98 -33.47 0.47 5.65
N ASP A 99 -34.13 1.12 4.72
CA ASP A 99 -35.58 1.33 4.83
C ASP A 99 -36.23 0.00 4.42
N GLY A 100 -36.28 -0.93 5.38
CA GLY A 100 -36.96 -2.19 5.18
C GLY A 100 -38.34 -1.91 4.62
N THR A 101 -38.53 -2.21 3.35
CA THR A 101 -39.83 -2.58 2.85
C THR A 101 -40.20 -3.86 3.61
N THR A 102 -40.70 -3.67 4.80
CA THR A 102 -41.42 -4.74 5.52
C THR A 102 -42.59 -5.10 4.65
N ILE A 103 -43.04 -6.34 4.76
CA ILE A 103 -44.25 -6.87 4.08
C ILE A 103 -45.46 -5.95 4.31
N ASP A 104 -45.43 -5.07 5.30
CA ASP A 104 -46.41 -4.02 5.58
C ASP A 104 -46.50 -2.92 4.52
N ASP A 105 -45.46 -2.67 3.69
CA ASP A 105 -45.53 -1.75 2.58
C ASP A 105 -46.40 -2.23 1.39
N LEU A 106 -46.82 -3.50 1.42
CA LEU A 106 -47.78 -4.05 0.44
C LEU A 106 -49.24 -3.77 0.81
N THR A 107 -49.49 -3.16 1.95
CA THR A 107 -50.89 -2.90 2.43
C THR A 107 -51.33 -1.45 2.17
N GLY A 108 -50.75 -0.74 1.22
CA GLY A 108 -51.38 0.43 0.56
C GLY A 108 -51.74 1.61 1.47
N ASP A 109 -51.15 1.75 2.64
CA ASP A 109 -51.37 2.92 3.50
C ASP A 109 -50.31 4.01 3.17
N ASP A 110 -50.66 4.84 2.18
CA ASP A 110 -49.83 5.88 1.55
C ASP A 110 -49.63 7.12 2.44
N PHE A 111 -49.79 7.00 3.75
CA PHE A 111 -49.65 8.08 4.74
C PHE A 111 -48.44 7.95 5.66
N THR A 112 -47.39 7.27 5.24
CA THR A 112 -46.13 7.37 5.97
C THR A 112 -45.56 8.75 5.77
N VAL A 113 -45.56 9.54 6.84
CA VAL A 113 -44.85 10.81 6.97
C VAL A 113 -43.46 10.59 6.38
N ARG A 114 -43.18 11.17 5.21
CA ARG A 114 -41.81 11.27 4.72
C ARG A 114 -41.01 11.97 5.78
N ASP A 115 -40.28 11.18 6.55
CA ASP A 115 -39.27 11.72 7.45
C ASP A 115 -38.39 12.64 6.60
N HIS A 116 -38.46 13.93 6.86
CA HIS A 116 -37.60 14.92 6.27
C HIS A 116 -36.20 14.58 6.72
N ARG A 117 -35.52 13.63 6.00
CA ARG A 117 -34.12 13.36 6.21
C ARG A 117 -33.40 14.67 6.09
N SER A 118 -32.93 15.17 7.23
CA SER A 118 -32.11 16.37 7.22
C SER A 118 -30.94 16.14 6.25
N VAL A 119 -30.83 17.02 5.25
CA VAL A 119 -29.74 17.01 4.26
C VAL A 119 -28.37 17.05 4.95
N VAL A 120 -28.34 17.42 6.22
CA VAL A 120 -27.15 17.53 7.07
C VAL A 120 -26.98 16.22 7.87
N ASN A 121 -26.52 15.18 7.20
CA ASN A 121 -26.07 13.96 7.85
C ASN A 121 -24.63 14.19 8.40
N PRO A 122 -24.30 13.79 9.65
CA PRO A 122 -22.94 13.90 10.20
C PRO A 122 -21.84 13.33 9.29
N TYR A 123 -22.13 12.27 8.56
CA TYR A 123 -21.19 11.69 7.58
C TYR A 123 -20.90 12.64 6.41
N THR A 124 -21.93 13.28 5.84
CA THR A 124 -21.73 14.24 4.73
C THR A 124 -20.97 15.48 5.21
N VAL A 125 -21.22 15.94 6.46
CA VAL A 125 -20.46 17.02 7.09
C VAL A 125 -18.98 16.64 7.23
N MET A 126 -18.69 15.42 7.72
CA MET A 126 -17.32 14.91 7.81
C MET A 126 -16.62 14.90 6.46
N VAL A 127 -17.25 14.33 5.43
CA VAL A 127 -16.67 14.25 4.08
C VAL A 127 -16.40 15.65 3.54
N SER A 128 -17.39 16.55 3.58
CA SER A 128 -17.24 17.91 3.08
C SER A 128 -16.16 18.70 3.81
N LEU A 129 -16.12 18.59 5.14
CA LEU A 129 -15.13 19.26 5.97
C LEU A 129 -13.72 18.74 5.68
N MET A 130 -13.53 17.41 5.59
CA MET A 130 -12.23 16.83 5.28
C MET A 130 -11.73 17.17 3.88
N VAL A 131 -12.63 17.26 2.88
CA VAL A 131 -12.28 17.72 1.53
C VAL A 131 -11.79 19.16 1.57
N VAL A 132 -12.56 20.06 2.19
CA VAL A 132 -12.21 21.48 2.29
C VAL A 132 -10.89 21.66 3.05
N ILE A 133 -10.75 21.03 4.21
CA ILE A 133 -9.51 21.09 4.99
C ILE A 133 -8.34 20.53 4.19
N GLY A 134 -8.52 19.40 3.51
CA GLY A 134 -7.48 18.77 2.69
C GLY A 134 -6.98 19.69 1.57
N ILE A 135 -7.90 20.31 0.83
CA ILE A 135 -7.56 21.26 -0.23
C ILE A 135 -6.79 22.45 0.36
N VAL A 136 -7.29 23.07 1.42
CA VAL A 136 -6.66 24.26 2.01
C VAL A 136 -5.31 23.93 2.66
N ALA A 137 -5.21 22.82 3.38
CA ALA A 137 -3.98 22.41 4.05
C ALA A 137 -2.86 22.04 3.05
N CYS A 138 -3.22 21.40 1.93
CA CYS A 138 -2.27 21.00 0.91
C CYS A 138 -1.94 22.09 -0.14
N ARG A 139 -2.28 23.35 0.13
CA ARG A 139 -2.02 24.47 -0.80
C ARG A 139 -0.56 24.61 -1.22
N GLY A 140 0.39 24.17 -0.39
CA GLY A 140 1.82 24.13 -0.73
C GLY A 140 2.17 23.16 -1.87
N LEU A 141 1.24 22.25 -2.25
CA LEU A 141 1.43 21.31 -3.34
C LEU A 141 0.92 21.81 -4.70
N TYR A 142 0.29 22.99 -4.74
CA TYR A 142 -0.31 23.55 -5.99
C TYR A 142 0.68 24.38 -6.82
N GLY A 143 1.92 24.56 -6.34
CA GLY A 143 2.97 25.26 -7.07
C GLY A 143 3.51 24.50 -8.29
N SER A 144 4.27 25.18 -9.10
CA SER A 144 5.09 24.57 -10.15
C SER A 144 6.25 23.79 -9.50
N GLY A 145 6.64 22.65 -10.05
CA GLY A 145 7.70 21.81 -9.51
C GLY A 145 7.21 20.43 -9.08
N ARG A 146 8.06 19.64 -8.46
CA ARG A 146 7.75 18.28 -8.00
C ARG A 146 7.52 18.26 -6.50
N ALA A 147 6.50 17.52 -6.06
CA ALA A 147 6.24 17.33 -4.64
C ALA A 147 7.36 16.49 -4.02
N THR A 148 7.99 17.07 -3.01
CA THR A 148 9.10 16.44 -2.28
C THR A 148 8.97 16.68 -0.79
N SER A 149 9.53 15.76 -0.01
CA SER A 149 9.60 15.87 1.45
C SER A 149 10.82 15.11 1.96
N THR A 150 11.02 15.07 3.26
CA THR A 150 12.11 14.31 3.87
C THR A 150 12.07 12.81 3.55
N TRP A 151 10.86 12.24 3.38
CA TRP A 151 10.64 10.82 3.10
C TRP A 151 9.91 10.58 1.77
N LEU A 152 9.81 11.59 0.94
CA LEU A 152 9.18 11.51 -0.36
C LEU A 152 10.15 12.04 -1.42
N ALA A 153 10.66 11.16 -2.24
CA ALA A 153 11.39 11.54 -3.45
C ALA A 153 10.41 12.07 -4.51
N PRO A 154 10.89 12.86 -5.48
CA PRO A 154 10.06 13.33 -6.59
C PRO A 154 9.47 12.15 -7.38
N ALA A 155 8.30 12.32 -7.93
CA ALA A 155 7.66 11.31 -8.76
C ALA A 155 8.53 10.93 -9.97
N PRO A 156 8.45 9.67 -10.47
CA PRO A 156 9.15 9.27 -11.69
C PRO A 156 8.69 10.11 -12.89
N CYS A 157 9.56 10.28 -13.88
CA CYS A 157 9.21 10.98 -15.11
C CYS A 157 8.25 10.15 -15.96
N GLY A 158 6.98 10.56 -16.00
CA GLY A 158 5.95 9.98 -16.85
C GLY A 158 5.58 8.52 -16.54
N LEU A 159 4.65 8.01 -17.33
CA LEU A 159 4.14 6.64 -17.24
C LEU A 159 5.27 5.61 -17.40
N ALA A 160 6.11 5.77 -18.42
CA ALA A 160 7.18 4.83 -18.71
C ALA A 160 8.17 4.69 -17.53
N GLY A 161 8.49 5.81 -16.86
CA GLY A 161 9.36 5.81 -15.69
C GLY A 161 8.76 5.02 -14.51
N ALA A 162 7.46 5.16 -14.25
CA ALA A 162 6.78 4.42 -13.19
C ALA A 162 6.76 2.90 -13.46
N TRP A 163 6.45 2.48 -14.70
CA TRP A 163 6.48 1.07 -15.10
C TRP A 163 7.89 0.49 -15.11
N HIS A 164 8.87 1.26 -15.57
CA HIS A 164 10.27 0.86 -15.53
C HIS A 164 10.72 0.55 -14.09
N ARG A 165 10.32 1.37 -13.13
CA ARG A 165 10.68 1.14 -11.72
C ARG A 165 10.09 -0.14 -11.15
N TRP A 166 8.87 -0.49 -11.52
CA TRP A 166 8.26 -1.73 -11.06
C TRP A 166 8.84 -2.97 -11.75
N LEU A 167 9.00 -2.93 -13.09
CA LEU A 167 9.26 -4.14 -13.88
C LEU A 167 10.74 -4.38 -14.19
N THR A 168 11.64 -3.40 -14.10
CA THR A 168 13.03 -3.60 -14.52
C THR A 168 13.85 -4.24 -13.41
N ALA A 169 14.65 -5.24 -13.76
CA ALA A 169 15.56 -5.88 -12.83
C ALA A 169 16.53 -4.88 -12.18
N VAL A 170 16.98 -5.17 -10.97
CA VAL A 170 18.03 -4.42 -10.30
C VAL A 170 19.33 -5.19 -10.42
N PRO A 171 20.43 -4.56 -10.84
CA PRO A 171 21.72 -5.22 -11.00
C PRO A 171 22.20 -5.86 -9.69
N GLY A 172 22.73 -7.08 -9.77
CA GLY A 172 23.24 -7.81 -8.62
C GLY A 172 22.20 -8.39 -7.67
N LEU A 173 20.90 -8.12 -7.90
CA LEU A 173 19.83 -8.61 -7.04
C LEU A 173 18.93 -9.62 -7.77
N SER A 174 18.61 -10.72 -7.10
CA SER A 174 17.66 -11.72 -7.58
C SER A 174 16.22 -11.35 -7.24
N GLY A 175 15.24 -11.91 -7.95
CA GLY A 175 13.82 -11.71 -7.70
C GLY A 175 13.22 -10.41 -8.24
N GLY A 176 11.92 -10.23 -8.02
CA GLY A 176 11.14 -9.06 -8.42
C GLY A 176 11.41 -7.82 -7.57
N ASN A 177 10.86 -6.70 -7.96
CA ASN A 177 10.86 -5.48 -7.16
C ASN A 177 9.75 -5.54 -6.09
N ALA A 178 9.75 -4.56 -5.16
CA ALA A 178 8.69 -4.47 -4.15
C ALA A 178 7.31 -4.29 -4.82
N PRO A 179 6.30 -5.11 -4.48
CA PRO A 179 5.00 -5.09 -5.17
C PRO A 179 4.25 -3.76 -5.07
N TRP A 180 4.50 -2.97 -4.01
CA TRP A 180 3.87 -1.65 -3.88
C TRP A 180 4.27 -0.68 -5.01
N LEU A 181 5.38 -0.91 -5.72
CA LEU A 181 5.77 -0.12 -6.90
C LEU A 181 4.78 -0.26 -8.08
N ALA A 182 3.92 -1.28 -8.06
CA ALA A 182 2.81 -1.37 -8.99
C ALA A 182 1.79 -0.24 -8.81
N TRP A 183 1.62 0.29 -7.59
CA TRP A 183 0.62 1.33 -7.30
C TRP A 183 0.86 2.63 -8.06
N PRO A 184 2.08 3.23 -8.04
CA PRO A 184 2.37 4.38 -8.88
C PRO A 184 2.32 4.06 -10.37
N ALA A 185 2.66 2.83 -10.80
CA ALA A 185 2.58 2.42 -12.18
C ALA A 185 1.13 2.39 -12.70
N PHE A 186 0.21 1.74 -11.98
CA PHE A 186 -1.21 1.72 -12.32
C PHE A 186 -1.91 3.06 -12.04
N GLY A 187 -1.57 3.71 -10.93
CA GLY A 187 -2.16 5.01 -10.58
C GLY A 187 -1.82 6.09 -11.60
N SER A 188 -0.63 6.05 -12.20
CA SER A 188 -0.25 7.00 -13.24
C SER A 188 -1.06 6.83 -14.54
N VAL A 189 -1.61 5.63 -14.80
CA VAL A 189 -2.56 5.43 -15.91
C VAL A 189 -3.84 6.23 -15.67
N LEU A 190 -4.34 6.27 -14.42
CA LEU A 190 -5.54 7.03 -14.06
C LEU A 190 -5.33 8.54 -14.13
N THR A 191 -4.08 9.01 -14.00
CA THR A 191 -3.71 10.43 -14.10
C THR A 191 -3.12 10.80 -15.48
N ILE A 192 -3.52 10.06 -16.52
CA ILE A 192 -3.15 10.34 -17.93
C ILE A 192 -1.62 10.36 -18.13
N GLY A 193 -0.92 9.46 -17.44
CA GLY A 193 0.52 9.32 -17.56
C GLY A 193 1.36 10.23 -16.68
N GLU A 194 0.75 11.00 -15.77
CA GLU A 194 1.44 11.95 -14.90
C GLU A 194 1.49 11.45 -13.43
N PRO A 195 2.58 10.77 -13.02
CA PRO A 195 2.72 10.27 -11.64
C PRO A 195 2.75 11.39 -10.59
N GLU A 196 3.21 12.59 -10.97
CA GLU A 196 3.25 13.75 -10.08
C GLU A 196 1.83 14.18 -9.65
N VAL A 197 0.88 14.18 -10.58
CA VAL A 197 -0.53 14.48 -10.30
C VAL A 197 -1.12 13.44 -9.36
N LEU A 198 -0.78 12.15 -9.56
CA LEU A 198 -1.20 11.07 -8.66
C LEU A 198 -0.74 11.33 -7.22
N VAL A 199 0.55 11.66 -7.03
CA VAL A 199 1.11 11.95 -5.70
C VAL A 199 0.35 13.06 -5.02
N ARG A 200 0.14 14.20 -5.71
CA ARG A 200 -0.59 15.36 -5.17
C ARG A 200 -2.03 15.00 -4.76
N ILE A 201 -2.74 14.29 -5.63
CA ILE A 201 -4.12 13.84 -5.34
C ILE A 201 -4.12 12.93 -4.11
N LEU A 202 -3.21 11.95 -4.04
CA LEU A 202 -3.13 11.03 -2.91
C LEU A 202 -2.93 11.76 -1.59
N PHE A 203 -2.03 12.76 -1.54
CA PHE A 203 -1.78 13.52 -0.31
C PHE A 203 -2.99 14.34 0.15
N VAL A 204 -3.73 14.95 -0.80
CA VAL A 204 -4.95 15.70 -0.51
C VAL A 204 -6.07 14.79 -0.01
N VAL A 205 -6.24 13.63 -0.66
CA VAL A 205 -7.41 12.76 -0.45
C VAL A 205 -7.19 11.71 0.64
N THR A 206 -5.94 11.39 1.01
CA THR A 206 -5.64 10.30 1.95
C THR A 206 -6.33 10.45 3.31
N PRO A 207 -6.38 11.60 4.01
CA PRO A 207 -7.08 11.69 5.29
C PRO A 207 -8.58 11.39 5.15
N LEU A 208 -9.20 11.79 4.04
CA LEU A 208 -10.57 11.44 3.72
C LEU A 208 -10.73 9.93 3.50
N LEU A 209 -9.90 9.31 2.66
CA LEU A 209 -9.94 7.86 2.42
C LEU A 209 -9.72 7.06 3.69
N THR A 210 -8.80 7.52 4.52
CA THR A 210 -8.50 6.95 5.84
C THR A 210 -9.73 7.02 6.76
N ALA A 211 -10.41 8.17 6.82
CA ALA A 211 -11.64 8.33 7.59
C ALA A 211 -12.79 7.48 7.03
N MET A 212 -12.95 7.42 5.72
CA MET A 212 -13.99 6.59 5.08
C MET A 212 -13.79 5.09 5.33
N SER A 213 -12.54 4.61 5.29
CA SER A 213 -12.21 3.21 5.61
C SER A 213 -12.55 2.88 7.07
N ALA A 214 -12.18 3.76 7.99
CA ALA A 214 -12.50 3.61 9.42
C ALA A 214 -14.00 3.72 9.70
N HIS A 215 -14.72 4.60 9.00
CA HIS A 215 -16.17 4.71 9.13
C HIS A 215 -16.88 3.39 8.80
N ARG A 216 -16.44 2.67 7.76
CA ARG A 216 -16.98 1.34 7.43
C ARG A 216 -16.77 0.34 8.57
N LEU A 217 -15.62 0.38 9.25
CA LEU A 217 -15.33 -0.46 10.41
C LEU A 217 -16.21 -0.08 11.60
N PHE A 218 -16.19 1.20 12.01
CA PHE A 218 -16.89 1.65 13.22
C PHE A 218 -18.42 1.61 13.07
N ARG A 219 -18.93 1.83 11.87
CA ARG A 219 -20.35 1.61 11.57
C ARG A 219 -20.78 0.17 11.87
N ARG A 220 -19.90 -0.79 11.60
CA ARG A 220 -20.17 -2.21 11.87
C ARG A 220 -20.09 -2.54 13.36
N VAL A 221 -19.20 -1.87 14.10
CA VAL A 221 -18.99 -2.12 15.54
C VAL A 221 -20.01 -1.37 16.40
N VAL A 222 -20.23 -0.08 16.12
CA VAL A 222 -21.05 0.81 16.96
C VAL A 222 -22.44 1.06 16.39
N GLY A 223 -22.61 0.87 15.06
CA GLY A 223 -23.82 1.27 14.34
C GLY A 223 -23.69 2.69 13.74
N LEU A 224 -24.82 3.20 13.24
CA LEU A 224 -24.91 4.57 12.71
C LEU A 224 -24.98 5.59 13.84
N GLY A 225 -24.27 6.71 13.70
CA GLY A 225 -24.37 7.80 14.67
C GLY A 225 -23.17 8.75 14.66
N THR A 226 -23.29 9.85 15.36
CA THR A 226 -22.27 10.90 15.47
C THR A 226 -20.95 10.36 16.05
N THR A 227 -21.01 9.46 17.02
CA THR A 227 -19.81 8.85 17.62
C THR A 227 -19.01 8.07 16.61
N THR A 228 -19.68 7.31 15.72
CA THR A 228 -19.04 6.56 14.63
C THR A 228 -18.29 7.49 13.69
N VAL A 229 -18.90 8.62 13.32
CA VAL A 229 -18.30 9.63 12.47
C VAL A 229 -17.08 10.28 13.16
N LEU A 230 -17.18 10.60 14.45
CA LEU A 230 -16.06 11.18 15.20
C LEU A 230 -14.88 10.22 15.36
N LEU A 231 -15.12 8.94 15.66
CA LEU A 231 -14.07 7.91 15.70
C LEU A 231 -13.37 7.76 14.34
N ALA A 232 -14.16 7.76 13.27
CA ALA A 232 -13.64 7.69 11.91
C ALA A 232 -12.83 8.94 11.53
N SER A 233 -13.31 10.12 11.90
CA SER A 233 -12.62 11.40 11.69
C SER A 233 -11.29 11.45 12.43
N PHE A 234 -11.28 10.99 13.68
CA PHE A 234 -10.05 10.93 14.48
C PHE A 234 -9.02 10.00 13.82
N TRP A 235 -9.45 8.80 13.38
CA TRP A 235 -8.57 7.89 12.62
C TRP A 235 -8.03 8.55 11.35
N GLY A 236 -8.87 9.29 10.62
CA GLY A 236 -8.46 10.04 9.41
C GLY A 236 -7.38 11.09 9.67
N MET A 237 -7.34 11.64 10.89
CA MET A 237 -6.35 12.64 11.30
C MET A 237 -5.05 12.03 11.87
N LEU A 238 -4.98 10.72 12.13
CA LEU A 238 -3.77 10.10 12.67
C LEU A 238 -2.52 10.31 11.79
N PRO A 239 -2.56 10.15 10.45
CA PRO A 239 -1.41 10.43 9.60
C PRO A 239 -0.91 11.88 9.69
N VAL A 240 -1.82 12.83 10.00
CA VAL A 240 -1.47 14.23 10.21
C VAL A 240 -0.78 14.42 11.57
N LEU A 241 -1.35 13.85 12.63
CA LEU A 241 -0.83 13.98 14.00
C LEU A 241 0.53 13.29 14.18
N THR A 242 0.72 12.12 13.59
CA THR A 242 1.98 11.38 13.63
C THR A 242 3.06 12.01 12.73
N GLY A 243 2.72 13.05 11.96
CA GLY A 243 3.62 13.68 11.01
C GLY A 243 3.88 12.85 9.74
N GLY A 244 3.19 11.72 9.57
CA GLY A 244 3.34 10.87 8.37
C GLY A 244 3.01 11.60 7.08
N LEU A 245 1.95 12.43 7.09
CA LEU A 245 1.57 13.26 5.95
C LEU A 245 2.65 14.32 5.65
N ALA A 246 3.10 15.06 6.66
CA ALA A 246 4.09 16.13 6.47
C ALA A 246 5.45 15.61 6.00
N ARG A 247 5.85 14.42 6.44
CA ARG A 247 7.09 13.75 5.99
C ARG A 247 7.00 13.16 4.60
N GLY A 248 5.79 12.94 4.10
CA GLY A 248 5.59 12.21 2.84
C GLY A 248 5.70 10.69 2.98
N SER A 249 5.41 10.13 4.17
CA SER A 249 5.48 8.69 4.41
C SER A 249 4.37 7.95 3.68
N VAL A 250 4.71 7.33 2.54
CA VAL A 250 3.79 6.47 1.78
C VAL A 250 3.26 5.33 2.65
N THR A 251 4.10 4.78 3.52
CA THR A 251 3.74 3.73 4.48
C THR A 251 2.62 4.17 5.42
N ALA A 252 2.77 5.33 6.08
CA ALA A 252 1.77 5.83 7.02
C ALA A 252 0.43 6.12 6.33
N LEU A 253 0.47 6.70 5.13
CA LEU A 253 -0.71 7.06 4.37
C LEU A 253 -1.48 5.83 3.90
N ALA A 254 -0.79 4.88 3.31
CA ALA A 254 -1.40 3.65 2.80
C ALA A 254 -1.94 2.77 3.93
N LEU A 255 -1.17 2.58 5.02
CA LEU A 255 -1.62 1.79 6.17
C LEU A 255 -2.81 2.43 6.88
N GLY A 256 -2.91 3.76 6.92
CA GLY A 256 -4.10 4.46 7.41
C GLY A 256 -5.38 3.98 6.73
N VAL A 257 -5.34 3.74 5.41
CA VAL A 257 -6.47 3.22 4.63
C VAL A 257 -6.63 1.70 4.78
N ILE A 258 -5.54 0.95 4.78
CA ILE A 258 -5.53 -0.52 4.73
C ILE A 258 -5.95 -1.15 6.07
N LEU A 259 -5.43 -0.66 7.20
CA LEU A 259 -5.64 -1.27 8.52
C LEU A 259 -7.12 -1.37 8.94
N PRO A 260 -7.99 -0.36 8.74
CA PRO A 260 -9.41 -0.50 9.05
C PRO A 260 -10.11 -1.58 8.21
N HIS A 261 -9.69 -1.77 6.96
CA HIS A 261 -10.23 -2.85 6.13
C HIS A 261 -9.78 -4.22 6.63
N MET A 262 -8.50 -4.36 7.02
CA MET A 262 -8.00 -5.60 7.65
C MET A 262 -8.79 -5.90 8.93
N ALA A 263 -8.99 -4.92 9.80
CA ALA A 263 -9.76 -5.06 11.03
C ALA A 263 -11.23 -5.41 10.75
N LEU A 264 -11.87 -4.82 9.73
CA LEU A 264 -13.24 -5.12 9.33
C LEU A 264 -13.39 -6.59 8.88
N HIS A 265 -12.48 -7.08 8.04
CA HIS A 265 -12.51 -8.47 7.60
C HIS A 265 -12.18 -9.45 8.72
N THR A 266 -11.27 -9.10 9.63
CA THR A 266 -11.01 -9.87 10.86
C THR A 266 -12.25 -9.93 11.74
N TRP A 267 -12.94 -8.80 11.94
CA TRP A 267 -14.20 -8.75 12.68
C TRP A 267 -15.24 -9.69 12.11
N ARG A 268 -15.43 -9.70 10.78
CA ARG A 268 -16.37 -10.59 10.08
C ARG A 268 -15.99 -12.07 10.19
N LEU A 269 -14.70 -12.39 10.25
CA LEU A 269 -14.24 -13.78 10.44
C LEU A 269 -14.48 -14.30 11.86
N VAL A 270 -14.28 -13.43 12.85
CA VAL A 270 -14.48 -13.76 14.26
C VAL A 270 -15.97 -13.81 14.61
N ASN A 271 -16.77 -12.91 14.05
CA ASN A 271 -18.23 -12.79 14.26
C ASN A 271 -18.98 -13.04 12.95
N PRO A 272 -19.11 -14.30 12.50
CA PRO A 272 -19.86 -14.61 11.29
C PRO A 272 -21.34 -14.32 11.51
N GLU A 273 -21.96 -13.64 10.57
CA GLU A 273 -23.41 -13.44 10.56
C GLU A 273 -24.08 -14.75 10.19
N THR A 274 -25.03 -15.18 11.02
CA THR A 274 -25.99 -16.20 10.67
C THR A 274 -27.16 -15.49 10.01
N VAL A 275 -27.33 -15.68 8.72
CA VAL A 275 -28.57 -15.29 8.03
C VAL A 275 -29.51 -16.49 8.15
N ASP A 276 -30.55 -16.34 8.93
CA ASP A 276 -31.65 -17.31 8.97
C ASP A 276 -32.41 -17.19 7.64
N VAL A 277 -32.11 -18.09 6.71
CA VAL A 277 -32.87 -18.21 5.48
C VAL A 277 -34.15 -18.97 5.86
N VAL A 278 -35.23 -18.23 6.02
CA VAL A 278 -36.57 -18.82 6.09
C VAL A 278 -36.87 -19.40 4.70
N GLU A 279 -36.66 -20.68 4.53
CA GLU A 279 -37.13 -21.39 3.33
C GLU A 279 -38.65 -21.40 3.33
N LEU A 280 -39.26 -20.68 2.39
CA LEU A 280 -40.69 -20.63 2.10
C LEU A 280 -41.28 -21.99 1.62
N ARG A 281 -40.51 -23.07 1.65
CA ARG A 281 -40.97 -24.44 1.40
C ARG A 281 -40.57 -25.34 2.56
N GLY A 282 -41.51 -25.55 3.44
CA GLY A 282 -41.48 -26.39 4.60
C GLY A 282 -40.52 -27.57 4.58
N ALA A 283 -39.46 -27.44 5.30
CA ALA A 283 -38.69 -28.43 6.05
C ALA A 283 -37.27 -27.94 6.29
N GLY A 284 -37.01 -27.43 7.48
CA GLY A 284 -35.64 -27.27 8.00
C GLY A 284 -35.08 -25.83 7.92
N THR A 285 -34.97 -25.22 9.08
CA THR A 285 -34.18 -24.00 9.28
C THR A 285 -32.69 -24.31 9.10
N GLY A 286 -32.17 -24.13 7.90
CA GLY A 286 -30.76 -24.23 7.61
C GLY A 286 -30.09 -22.86 7.85
N SER A 287 -29.40 -22.67 8.95
CA SER A 287 -28.54 -21.49 9.14
C SER A 287 -27.30 -21.60 8.25
N HIS A 288 -27.30 -20.93 7.12
CA HIS A 288 -26.11 -20.81 6.29
C HIS A 288 -25.22 -19.65 6.77
N GLN A 289 -24.01 -19.96 7.21
CA GLN A 289 -22.99 -18.95 7.52
C GLN A 289 -22.48 -18.30 6.23
N VAL A 290 -23.02 -17.13 5.91
CA VAL A 290 -22.63 -16.36 4.73
C VAL A 290 -21.35 -15.59 5.03
N GLY A 291 -20.31 -15.73 4.18
CA GLY A 291 -19.21 -14.78 4.11
C GLY A 291 -17.83 -15.18 4.63
N GLY A 292 -17.61 -16.42 5.10
CA GLY A 292 -16.31 -16.83 5.64
C GLY A 292 -15.18 -16.73 4.60
N VAL A 293 -15.37 -17.24 3.39
CA VAL A 293 -14.35 -17.22 2.32
C VAL A 293 -14.12 -15.81 1.79
N SER A 294 -15.17 -15.02 1.61
CA SER A 294 -15.08 -13.63 1.16
C SER A 294 -14.32 -12.76 2.18
N SER A 295 -14.58 -12.95 3.45
CA SER A 295 -13.89 -12.22 4.51
C SER A 295 -12.43 -12.65 4.63
N ALA A 296 -12.13 -13.96 4.49
CA ALA A 296 -10.76 -14.46 4.46
C ALA A 296 -9.99 -13.95 3.22
N GLY A 297 -10.62 -13.98 2.05
CA GLY A 297 -10.05 -13.41 0.83
C GLY A 297 -9.83 -11.90 0.93
N GLY A 298 -10.78 -11.17 1.51
CA GLY A 298 -10.64 -9.73 1.77
C GLY A 298 -9.50 -9.43 2.74
N LEU A 299 -9.38 -10.20 3.83
CA LEU A 299 -8.25 -10.07 4.75
C LEU A 299 -6.92 -10.38 4.06
N ALA A 300 -6.86 -11.47 3.27
CA ALA A 300 -5.67 -11.83 2.51
C ALA A 300 -5.26 -10.72 1.52
N LEU A 301 -6.23 -10.14 0.79
CA LEU A 301 -5.97 -9.04 -0.15
C LEU A 301 -5.39 -7.80 0.55
N TRP A 302 -6.06 -7.33 1.61
CA TRP A 302 -5.59 -6.15 2.34
C TRP A 302 -4.28 -6.40 3.08
N SER A 303 -4.06 -7.63 3.58
CA SER A 303 -2.78 -8.04 4.15
C SER A 303 -1.67 -8.06 3.11
N ALA A 304 -1.94 -8.54 1.88
CA ALA A 304 -0.96 -8.50 0.79
C ALA A 304 -0.51 -7.06 0.48
N LEU A 305 -1.45 -6.11 0.44
CA LEU A 305 -1.14 -4.69 0.25
C LEU A 305 -0.33 -4.13 1.43
N ALA A 306 -0.67 -4.46 2.68
CA ALA A 306 0.09 -4.02 3.85
C ALA A 306 1.51 -4.59 3.88
N ILE A 307 1.66 -5.89 3.60
CA ILE A 307 2.94 -6.61 3.60
C ILE A 307 3.84 -6.13 2.46
N SER A 308 3.28 -5.73 1.32
CA SER A 308 4.05 -5.14 0.22
C SER A 308 4.78 -3.85 0.63
N LEU A 309 4.24 -3.11 1.60
CA LEU A 309 4.86 -1.91 2.17
C LEU A 309 5.80 -2.26 3.33
N VAL A 310 5.31 -3.04 4.29
CA VAL A 310 6.01 -3.43 5.52
C VAL A 310 5.88 -4.93 5.71
N PRO A 311 6.86 -5.74 5.28
CA PRO A 311 6.79 -7.20 5.36
C PRO A 311 6.55 -7.74 6.78
N ALA A 312 7.05 -7.06 7.82
CA ALA A 312 6.85 -7.45 9.23
C ALA A 312 5.36 -7.53 9.61
N LEU A 313 4.47 -6.85 8.91
CA LEU A 313 3.02 -6.95 9.14
C LEU A 313 2.43 -8.33 8.82
N TRP A 314 3.22 -9.25 8.23
CA TRP A 314 2.79 -10.64 8.03
C TRP A 314 2.45 -11.35 9.36
N VAL A 315 2.97 -10.88 10.47
CA VAL A 315 2.60 -11.35 11.81
C VAL A 315 1.09 -11.20 12.07
N TYR A 316 0.44 -10.18 11.50
CA TYR A 316 -1.00 -9.96 11.70
C TYR A 316 -1.88 -11.07 11.09
N PRO A 317 -1.82 -11.39 9.79
CA PRO A 317 -2.61 -12.48 9.21
C PRO A 317 -2.27 -13.85 9.83
N VAL A 318 -1.02 -14.08 10.25
CA VAL A 318 -0.63 -15.29 10.98
C VAL A 318 -1.33 -15.35 12.33
N ALA A 319 -1.32 -14.28 13.12
CA ALA A 319 -2.00 -14.23 14.41
C ALA A 319 -3.52 -14.46 14.28
N VAL A 320 -4.14 -13.87 13.26
CA VAL A 320 -5.57 -14.10 12.97
C VAL A 320 -5.83 -15.55 12.56
N ALA A 321 -5.00 -16.13 11.71
CA ALA A 321 -5.13 -17.53 11.30
C ALA A 321 -5.00 -18.50 12.49
N VAL A 322 -4.01 -18.28 13.36
CA VAL A 322 -3.85 -19.04 14.61
C VAL A 322 -5.10 -18.91 15.48
N GLY A 323 -5.63 -17.70 15.67
CA GLY A 323 -6.87 -17.48 16.42
C GLY A 323 -8.07 -18.22 15.83
N ILE A 324 -8.20 -18.23 14.49
CA ILE A 324 -9.26 -19.02 13.80
C ILE A 324 -9.08 -20.51 14.06
N LEU A 325 -7.87 -21.03 13.94
CA LEU A 325 -7.58 -22.47 14.11
C LEU A 325 -7.78 -22.92 15.56
N MET A 326 -7.40 -22.10 16.53
CA MET A 326 -7.63 -22.41 17.97
C MET A 326 -9.12 -22.46 18.33
N THR A 327 -9.93 -21.59 17.71
CA THR A 327 -11.37 -21.52 18.00
C THR A 327 -12.20 -22.48 17.13
N ARG A 328 -11.75 -22.76 15.91
CA ARG A 328 -12.50 -23.54 14.90
C ARG A 328 -11.54 -24.34 14.00
N PRO A 329 -10.97 -25.46 14.48
CA PRO A 329 -9.93 -26.21 13.76
C PRO A 329 -10.39 -26.75 12.38
N ARG A 330 -11.70 -26.96 12.19
CA ARG A 330 -12.26 -27.38 10.89
C ARG A 330 -12.16 -26.32 9.79
N ARG A 331 -11.76 -25.10 10.10
CA ARG A 331 -11.60 -23.98 9.14
C ARG A 331 -10.15 -23.78 8.66
N LEU A 332 -9.39 -24.87 8.58
CA LEU A 332 -8.00 -24.85 8.12
C LEU A 332 -7.84 -24.11 6.77
N LEU A 333 -8.76 -24.34 5.81
CA LEU A 333 -8.72 -23.66 4.50
C LEU A 333 -8.84 -22.14 4.59
N LEU A 334 -9.62 -21.61 5.54
CA LEU A 334 -9.71 -20.16 5.74
C LEU A 334 -8.43 -19.61 6.35
N GLY A 335 -7.85 -20.31 7.33
CA GLY A 335 -6.57 -19.94 7.92
C GLY A 335 -5.43 -19.96 6.90
N SER A 336 -5.36 -21.02 6.07
CA SER A 336 -4.36 -21.11 5.02
C SER A 336 -4.52 -20.02 3.95
N LEU A 337 -5.72 -19.68 3.54
CA LEU A 337 -5.97 -18.59 2.60
C LEU A 337 -5.49 -17.23 3.14
N VAL A 338 -5.74 -16.97 4.42
CA VAL A 338 -5.32 -15.71 5.08
C VAL A 338 -3.79 -15.58 5.13
N VAL A 339 -3.06 -16.68 5.31
CA VAL A 339 -1.59 -16.68 5.41
C VAL A 339 -0.91 -16.79 4.05
N LEU A 340 -1.35 -17.76 3.22
CA LEU A 340 -0.71 -18.04 1.93
C LEU A 340 -1.11 -17.06 0.83
N GLY A 341 -2.30 -16.47 0.91
CA GLY A 341 -2.76 -15.49 -0.07
C GLY A 341 -1.79 -14.31 -0.24
N PRO A 342 -1.42 -13.61 0.83
CA PRO A 342 -0.40 -12.56 0.76
C PRO A 342 0.95 -13.04 0.24
N LEU A 343 1.40 -14.25 0.64
CA LEU A 343 2.67 -14.81 0.19
C LEU A 343 2.72 -15.03 -1.33
N LEU A 344 1.60 -15.38 -1.95
CA LEU A 344 1.53 -15.51 -3.41
C LEU A 344 1.80 -14.18 -4.12
N VAL A 345 1.29 -13.07 -3.59
CA VAL A 345 1.51 -11.74 -4.16
C VAL A 345 2.97 -11.31 -4.03
N ILE A 346 3.57 -11.51 -2.85
CA ILE A 346 4.96 -11.09 -2.61
C ILE A 346 5.99 -12.12 -3.08
N SER A 347 5.57 -13.29 -3.60
CA SER A 347 6.47 -14.41 -3.94
C SER A 347 7.63 -14.03 -4.87
N PRO A 348 7.47 -13.17 -5.90
CA PRO A 348 8.60 -12.75 -6.72
C PRO A 348 9.63 -11.91 -5.98
N TRP A 349 9.22 -11.22 -4.91
CA TRP A 349 10.06 -10.35 -4.10
C TRP A 349 10.78 -11.07 -2.95
N ILE A 350 10.30 -12.26 -2.53
CA ILE A 350 10.86 -13.03 -1.41
C ILE A 350 12.38 -13.26 -1.52
N PRO A 351 12.97 -13.62 -2.69
CA PRO A 351 14.41 -13.80 -2.78
C PRO A 351 15.19 -12.56 -2.34
N ARG A 352 14.69 -11.37 -2.66
CA ARG A 352 15.30 -10.11 -2.26
C ARG A 352 15.16 -9.82 -0.76
N LEU A 353 14.05 -10.20 -0.14
CA LEU A 353 13.86 -10.09 1.32
C LEU A 353 14.79 -11.03 2.09
N ILE A 354 15.15 -12.16 1.52
CA ILE A 354 16.11 -13.10 2.12
C ILE A 354 17.52 -12.55 2.06
N THR A 355 17.92 -11.92 0.94
CA THR A 355 19.25 -11.31 0.81
C THR A 355 19.38 -10.03 1.63
N GLU A 356 18.29 -9.28 1.84
CA GLU A 356 18.26 -8.03 2.59
C GLU A 356 17.23 -8.10 3.74
N PRO A 357 17.53 -8.83 4.82
CA PRO A 357 16.57 -9.08 5.91
C PRO A 357 16.17 -7.79 6.65
N GLY A 358 17.01 -6.75 6.66
CA GLY A 358 16.69 -5.45 7.22
C GLY A 358 15.45 -4.82 6.59
N ARG A 359 15.21 -5.11 5.30
CA ARG A 359 14.03 -4.63 4.58
C ARG A 359 12.71 -5.18 5.15
N MET A 360 12.73 -6.31 5.82
CA MET A 360 11.52 -6.87 6.45
C MET A 360 10.94 -5.96 7.52
N ALA A 361 11.78 -5.22 8.24
CA ALA A 361 11.35 -4.34 9.33
C ALA A 361 11.08 -2.90 8.89
N THR A 362 11.48 -2.52 7.67
CA THR A 362 11.35 -1.13 7.18
C THR A 362 10.06 -0.91 6.41
N GLY A 363 9.67 0.36 6.27
CA GLY A 363 8.56 0.79 5.40
C GLY A 363 8.98 0.96 3.95
N ALA A 364 8.07 1.45 3.11
CA ALA A 364 8.39 1.90 1.77
C ALA A 364 9.44 3.03 1.81
N GLU A 365 10.31 3.08 0.82
CA GLU A 365 11.39 4.09 0.70
C GLU A 365 12.38 4.10 1.87
N PRO A 366 12.95 2.96 2.30
CA PRO A 366 13.74 2.88 3.53
C PRO A 366 15.00 3.78 3.51
N VAL A 367 15.62 3.96 2.35
CA VAL A 367 16.91 4.68 2.21
C VAL A 367 16.74 6.21 2.22
N LEU A 368 15.54 6.73 1.95
CA LEU A 368 15.28 8.16 1.98
C LEU A 368 15.14 8.69 3.42
N SER A 369 14.94 7.81 4.38
CA SER A 369 14.86 8.16 5.79
C SER A 369 16.25 8.06 6.41
N PRO A 370 17.10 9.11 6.37
CA PRO A 370 18.30 9.11 7.18
C PRO A 370 17.89 8.90 8.64
N ALA A 371 18.77 8.29 9.43
CA ALA A 371 18.55 8.04 10.84
C ALA A 371 18.09 9.34 11.52
N VAL A 372 16.77 9.53 11.59
CA VAL A 372 16.20 10.67 12.30
C VAL A 372 16.35 10.33 13.75
N GLU A 373 17.09 11.13 14.50
CA GLU A 373 17.17 10.99 15.93
C GLU A 373 15.79 11.04 16.56
N THR A 374 15.22 9.87 16.73
CA THR A 374 14.07 9.70 17.58
C THR A 374 14.57 9.72 19.04
N ARG A 375 14.86 10.87 19.58
CA ARG A 375 14.88 11.06 21.04
C ARG A 375 13.46 10.89 21.57
N ALA A 376 12.99 9.67 21.42
CA ALA A 376 11.62 9.36 21.60
C ALA A 376 11.47 8.67 22.95
N GLY A 377 11.56 9.37 24.00
CA GLY A 377 11.11 8.89 25.30
C GLY A 377 9.60 8.56 25.28
N LEU A 378 8.92 8.86 26.36
CA LEU A 378 7.46 8.70 26.52
C LEU A 378 6.60 9.30 25.39
N TRP A 379 7.16 10.20 24.57
CA TRP A 379 6.45 10.84 23.46
C TRP A 379 6.11 9.91 22.30
N LEU A 380 6.88 8.83 22.10
CA LEU A 380 6.50 7.79 21.13
C LEU A 380 5.23 7.06 21.53
N LEU A 381 5.00 6.93 22.83
CA LEU A 381 3.77 6.35 23.36
C LEU A 381 2.55 7.15 22.95
N VAL A 382 2.72 8.47 22.79
CA VAL A 382 1.67 9.40 22.35
C VAL A 382 1.61 9.54 20.83
N GLY A 383 2.36 8.73 20.08
CA GLY A 383 2.36 8.74 18.62
C GLY A 383 3.21 9.84 17.99
N ARG A 384 4.08 10.52 18.79
CA ARG A 384 4.91 11.61 18.30
C ARG A 384 6.31 11.12 17.93
N ALA A 385 6.63 11.14 16.66
CA ALA A 385 8.03 11.16 16.23
C ALA A 385 8.54 12.62 16.24
N ILE A 386 9.73 12.87 16.78
CA ILE A 386 10.35 14.21 16.73
C ILE A 386 11.01 14.36 15.36
N VAL A 387 10.21 14.78 14.37
CA VAL A 387 10.64 14.98 12.99
C VAL A 387 10.16 16.36 12.54
N PRO A 388 10.89 17.05 11.67
CA PRO A 388 10.40 18.30 11.09
C PRO A 388 8.97 18.13 10.52
N GLY A 389 8.08 19.07 10.87
CA GLY A 389 6.68 19.03 10.46
C GLY A 389 5.73 18.26 11.37
N THR A 390 6.20 17.64 12.46
CA THR A 390 5.30 17.09 13.48
C THR A 390 4.69 18.22 14.32
N ALA A 391 3.45 17.99 14.80
CA ALA A 391 2.77 18.93 15.65
C ALA A 391 3.58 19.21 16.93
N PRO A 392 3.56 20.46 17.47
CA PRO A 392 4.16 20.78 18.74
C PRO A 392 3.63 19.87 19.86
N THR A 393 4.46 19.65 20.88
CA THR A 393 4.13 18.74 22.00
C THR A 393 2.77 19.03 22.62
N ALA A 394 2.49 20.31 22.91
CA ALA A 394 1.22 20.72 23.49
C ALA A 394 0.02 20.34 22.61
N PHE A 395 0.15 20.53 21.30
CA PHE A 395 -0.90 20.20 20.34
C PHE A 395 -1.15 18.68 20.25
N THR A 396 -0.08 17.89 20.22
CA THR A 396 -0.19 16.42 20.19
C THR A 396 -0.85 15.91 21.47
N VAL A 397 -0.51 16.48 22.63
CA VAL A 397 -1.15 16.13 23.90
C VAL A 397 -2.64 16.49 23.88
N ILE A 398 -3.01 17.70 23.46
CA ILE A 398 -4.42 18.13 23.38
C ILE A 398 -5.22 17.23 22.43
N ALA A 399 -4.62 16.77 21.34
CA ALA A 399 -5.28 15.91 20.38
C ALA A 399 -5.37 14.44 20.85
N MET A 400 -4.36 13.92 21.54
CA MET A 400 -4.28 12.49 21.91
C MET A 400 -4.77 12.18 23.33
N ALA A 401 -4.64 13.11 24.29
CA ALA A 401 -5.08 12.89 25.67
C ALA A 401 -6.57 12.52 25.78
N PRO A 402 -7.48 13.15 25.00
CA PRO A 402 -8.88 12.75 25.00
C PRO A 402 -9.09 11.28 24.60
N LEU A 403 -8.33 10.78 23.62
CA LEU A 403 -8.38 9.36 23.22
C LEU A 403 -7.92 8.45 24.37
N TRP A 404 -6.84 8.81 25.06
CA TRP A 404 -6.35 8.05 26.22
C TRP A 404 -7.35 7.99 27.34
N ILE A 405 -7.97 9.14 27.69
CA ILE A 405 -9.02 9.23 28.70
C ILE A 405 -10.21 8.35 28.29
N ALA A 406 -10.66 8.45 27.04
CA ALA A 406 -11.73 7.63 26.53
C ALA A 406 -11.40 6.12 26.54
N ALA A 407 -10.15 5.74 26.20
CA ALA A 407 -9.71 4.37 26.24
C ALA A 407 -9.61 3.82 27.68
N LEU A 408 -9.10 4.60 28.62
CA LEU A 408 -9.08 4.22 30.05
C LEU A 408 -10.49 4.04 30.60
N TRP A 409 -11.40 4.95 30.28
CA TRP A 409 -12.82 4.82 30.62
C TRP A 409 -13.42 3.54 29.99
N ALA A 410 -13.09 3.25 28.74
CA ALA A 410 -13.56 2.05 28.05
C ALA A 410 -13.05 0.76 28.70
N VAL A 411 -11.75 0.71 29.05
CA VAL A 411 -11.16 -0.43 29.76
C VAL A 411 -11.80 -0.61 31.13
N TRP A 412 -11.92 0.47 31.91
CA TRP A 412 -12.59 0.45 33.21
C TRP A 412 -13.99 -0.13 33.09
N ARG A 413 -14.79 0.36 32.14
CA ARG A 413 -16.13 -0.11 31.89
C ARG A 413 -16.20 -1.58 31.51
N LEU A 414 -15.42 -2.01 30.52
CA LEU A 414 -15.47 -3.37 29.97
C LEU A 414 -14.92 -4.45 30.93
N VAL A 415 -14.05 -4.06 31.87
CA VAL A 415 -13.42 -4.96 32.83
C VAL A 415 -14.19 -5.01 34.15
N ILE A 416 -14.62 -3.85 34.67
CA ILE A 416 -15.18 -3.70 36.03
C ILE A 416 -16.71 -3.86 36.01
N ASP A 417 -17.37 -3.35 35.00
CA ASP A 417 -18.81 -3.47 34.89
C ASP A 417 -19.22 -4.91 34.52
N ARG A 418 -19.71 -5.66 35.52
CA ARG A 418 -20.13 -7.05 35.36
C ARG A 418 -21.38 -7.20 34.48
N SER A 419 -22.16 -6.13 34.34
CA SER A 419 -23.41 -6.10 33.56
C SER A 419 -23.15 -5.81 32.07
N ALA A 420 -21.93 -5.45 31.68
CA ALA A 420 -21.58 -5.17 30.29
C ALA A 420 -21.56 -6.49 29.47
N SER A 421 -22.70 -6.88 28.96
CA SER A 421 -22.78 -7.92 27.92
C SER A 421 -22.40 -7.27 26.59
N ILE A 422 -21.31 -7.73 26.00
CA ILE A 422 -20.99 -7.42 24.60
C ILE A 422 -21.90 -8.33 23.77
N GLY A 423 -22.96 -7.78 23.21
CA GLY A 423 -23.98 -8.53 22.50
C GLY A 423 -23.41 -9.50 21.47
N SER A 424 -23.97 -10.69 21.38
CA SER A 424 -23.72 -11.79 20.42
C SER A 424 -22.26 -12.33 20.32
N LEU A 425 -21.33 -11.87 21.11
CA LEU A 425 -19.98 -12.40 21.16
C LEU A 425 -19.95 -13.64 22.06
N THR A 426 -20.14 -14.82 21.47
CA THR A 426 -19.96 -16.11 22.16
C THR A 426 -18.53 -16.21 22.69
N GLY A 427 -18.33 -16.05 24.00
CA GLY A 427 -17.02 -16.12 24.66
C GLY A 427 -16.85 -15.04 25.74
N HIS A 428 -15.93 -15.26 26.67
CA HIS A 428 -15.71 -14.40 27.83
C HIS A 428 -15.28 -12.98 27.40
N PRO A 429 -16.09 -11.94 27.58
CA PRO A 429 -15.80 -10.58 27.11
C PRO A 429 -14.48 -10.04 27.67
N ARG A 430 -14.14 -10.39 28.91
CA ARG A 430 -12.88 -10.00 29.58
C ARG A 430 -11.65 -10.52 28.87
N GLY A 431 -11.67 -11.76 28.34
CA GLY A 431 -10.54 -12.32 27.62
C GLY A 431 -10.22 -11.54 26.33
N ARG A 432 -11.23 -11.02 25.64
CA ARG A 432 -11.04 -10.21 24.43
C ARG A 432 -10.49 -8.82 24.73
N VAL A 433 -11.00 -8.17 25.78
CA VAL A 433 -10.46 -6.88 26.24
C VAL A 433 -9.01 -7.05 26.65
N LEU A 434 -8.68 -8.10 27.40
CA LEU A 434 -7.31 -8.42 27.79
C LEU A 434 -6.42 -8.64 26.55
N ALA A 435 -6.89 -9.40 25.55
CA ALA A 435 -6.17 -9.61 24.30
C ALA A 435 -5.87 -8.28 23.57
N LEU A 436 -6.85 -7.38 23.50
CA LEU A 436 -6.65 -6.04 22.90
C LEU A 436 -5.62 -5.22 23.69
N ILE A 437 -5.67 -5.25 25.02
CA ILE A 437 -4.67 -4.58 25.86
C ILE A 437 -3.26 -5.18 25.61
N ILE A 438 -3.14 -6.50 25.52
CA ILE A 438 -1.86 -7.14 25.21
C ILE A 438 -1.34 -6.70 23.85
N VAL A 439 -2.20 -6.68 22.81
CA VAL A 439 -1.82 -6.20 21.47
C VAL A 439 -1.34 -4.76 21.54
N TYR A 440 -2.03 -3.90 22.30
CA TYR A 440 -1.62 -2.52 22.50
C TYR A 440 -0.24 -2.41 23.15
N LEU A 441 0.00 -3.15 24.22
CA LEU A 441 1.30 -3.18 24.92
C LEU A 441 2.42 -3.70 24.00
N VAL A 442 2.15 -4.74 23.22
CA VAL A 442 3.09 -5.24 22.22
C VAL A 442 3.42 -4.16 21.18
N CYS A 443 2.41 -3.42 20.69
CA CYS A 443 2.65 -2.29 19.77
C CYS A 443 3.52 -1.20 20.39
N LEU A 444 3.33 -0.89 21.69
CA LEU A 444 4.17 0.07 22.41
C LEU A 444 5.63 -0.41 22.51
N VAL A 445 5.84 -1.68 22.84
CA VAL A 445 7.18 -2.29 22.91
C VAL A 445 7.84 -2.27 21.52
N LEU A 446 7.13 -2.70 20.47
CA LEU A 446 7.66 -2.71 19.10
C LEU A 446 7.99 -1.29 18.62
N THR A 447 7.15 -0.29 18.94
CA THR A 447 7.44 1.12 18.67
C THR A 447 8.71 1.58 19.37
N GLY A 448 8.87 1.23 20.65
CA GLY A 448 10.05 1.56 21.45
C GLY A 448 11.33 0.89 20.93
N VAL A 449 11.25 -0.38 20.55
CA VAL A 449 12.37 -1.12 19.93
C VAL A 449 12.73 -0.51 18.58
N ALA A 450 11.75 -0.34 17.68
CA ALA A 450 11.97 0.22 16.35
C ALA A 450 12.62 1.61 16.37
N SER A 451 12.31 2.43 17.40
CA SER A 451 12.89 3.77 17.54
C SER A 451 14.35 3.77 18.03
N ARG A 452 14.83 2.68 18.61
CA ARG A 452 16.18 2.59 19.21
C ARG A 452 17.11 1.68 18.43
N THR A 453 16.58 0.82 17.58
CA THR A 453 17.38 -0.12 16.76
C THR A 453 17.64 0.49 15.40
N LEU A 454 18.78 0.12 14.83
CA LEU A 454 19.14 0.38 13.45
C LEU A 454 19.22 -0.95 12.71
N VAL A 455 18.71 -0.98 11.50
CA VAL A 455 18.80 -2.11 10.58
C VAL A 455 19.53 -1.66 9.32
N THR A 456 20.32 -2.53 8.75
CA THR A 456 21.05 -2.24 7.52
C THR A 456 20.19 -2.63 6.33
N VAL A 457 19.96 -1.70 5.42
CA VAL A 457 19.30 -1.91 4.13
C VAL A 457 20.16 -1.26 3.06
N TRP A 458 20.60 -2.01 2.07
CA TRP A 458 21.48 -1.51 0.99
C TRP A 458 22.74 -0.78 1.52
N ASN A 459 23.39 -1.32 2.54
CA ASN A 459 24.54 -0.71 3.25
C ASN A 459 24.25 0.62 3.97
N VAL A 460 23.00 1.06 4.03
CA VAL A 460 22.57 2.23 4.78
C VAL A 460 21.90 1.79 6.09
N GLN A 461 22.33 2.39 7.20
CA GLN A 461 21.68 2.17 8.49
C GLN A 461 20.42 3.04 8.58
N VAL A 462 19.26 2.40 8.75
CA VAL A 462 17.94 3.04 8.83
C VAL A 462 17.18 2.51 10.04
N HIS A 463 16.25 3.32 10.53
CA HIS A 463 15.33 2.84 11.57
C HIS A 463 14.23 1.95 10.97
N PRO A 464 13.81 0.88 11.68
CA PRO A 464 12.61 0.15 11.35
C PRO A 464 11.38 1.07 11.29
N ALA A 465 10.36 0.65 10.54
CA ALA A 465 9.11 1.40 10.43
C ALA A 465 8.39 1.46 11.79
N ILE A 466 8.14 2.65 12.28
CA ILE A 466 7.44 2.92 13.54
C ILE A 466 5.94 3.04 13.30
N GLU A 467 5.56 3.59 12.15
CA GLU A 467 4.17 3.92 11.79
C GLU A 467 3.19 2.76 11.89
N PRO A 468 3.53 1.54 11.45
CA PRO A 468 2.60 0.40 11.54
C PRO A 468 2.15 0.14 12.97
N TRP A 469 3.10 0.16 13.90
CA TRP A 469 2.83 -0.15 15.30
C TRP A 469 2.07 0.96 16.01
N GLN A 470 2.37 2.21 15.69
CA GLN A 470 1.63 3.37 16.17
C GLN A 470 0.17 3.36 15.69
N LEU A 471 -0.06 3.10 14.40
CA LEU A 471 -1.40 3.02 13.83
C LEU A 471 -2.20 1.84 14.39
N VAL A 472 -1.59 0.65 14.49
CA VAL A 472 -2.27 -0.51 15.10
C VAL A 472 -2.61 -0.23 16.55
N GLY A 473 -1.69 0.34 17.33
CA GLY A 473 -1.94 0.72 18.73
C GLY A 473 -3.09 1.72 18.88
N ALA A 474 -3.08 2.79 18.09
CA ALA A 474 -4.18 3.77 18.08
C ALA A 474 -5.52 3.13 17.66
N GLY A 475 -5.49 2.22 16.68
CA GLY A 475 -6.66 1.45 16.25
C GLY A 475 -7.26 0.59 17.37
N VAL A 476 -6.41 -0.07 18.15
CA VAL A 476 -6.84 -0.85 19.32
C VAL A 476 -7.55 0.05 20.36
N LEU A 477 -7.00 1.22 20.66
CA LEU A 477 -7.65 2.17 21.58
C LEU A 477 -9.02 2.61 21.08
N LEU A 478 -9.13 2.92 19.77
CA LEU A 478 -10.41 3.29 19.16
C LEU A 478 -11.42 2.14 19.16
N ILE A 479 -10.98 0.90 18.94
CA ILE A 479 -11.85 -0.29 19.02
C ILE A 479 -12.35 -0.51 20.44
N LEU A 480 -11.52 -0.29 21.47
CA LEU A 480 -11.95 -0.38 22.87
C LEU A 480 -13.02 0.67 23.17
N VAL A 481 -12.83 1.90 22.74
CA VAL A 481 -13.83 2.99 22.90
C VAL A 481 -15.13 2.66 22.17
N ALA A 482 -15.03 2.13 20.94
CA ALA A 482 -16.17 1.71 20.14
C ALA A 482 -16.96 0.58 20.82
N ALA A 483 -16.27 -0.44 21.34
CA ALA A 483 -16.89 -1.56 22.06
C ALA A 483 -17.58 -1.12 23.36
N ALA A 484 -16.96 -0.22 24.13
CA ALA A 484 -17.57 0.35 25.34
C ALA A 484 -18.84 1.15 25.01
N ARG A 485 -18.81 1.90 23.90
CA ARG A 485 -19.98 2.65 23.43
C ARG A 485 -21.11 1.74 22.99
N GLN A 486 -20.82 0.69 22.25
CA GLN A 486 -21.81 -0.32 21.83
C GLN A 486 -22.48 -0.96 23.04
N SER A 487 -21.69 -1.43 24.01
CA SER A 487 -22.19 -2.00 25.26
C SER A 487 -23.12 -1.03 26.02
N ALA A 488 -22.79 0.27 26.02
CA ALA A 488 -23.63 1.30 26.63
C ALA A 488 -24.97 1.51 25.93
N MET A 489 -24.98 1.41 24.61
CA MET A 489 -26.22 1.56 23.84
C MET A 489 -27.15 0.36 24.08
N LEU A 490 -26.60 -0.86 24.11
CA LEU A 490 -27.39 -2.08 24.36
C LEU A 490 -28.02 -2.05 25.76
N GLN A 491 -27.27 -1.67 26.79
CA GLN A 491 -27.81 -1.55 28.15
C GLN A 491 -28.95 -0.51 28.27
N ARG A 492 -28.84 0.60 27.52
CA ARG A 492 -29.94 1.58 27.48
C ARG A 492 -31.20 1.01 26.82
N ALA A 493 -31.03 0.34 25.70
CA ALA A 493 -32.15 -0.29 25.01
C ALA A 493 -32.83 -1.35 25.89
N GLU A 494 -32.07 -2.11 26.68
CA GLU A 494 -32.60 -3.06 27.65
C GLU A 494 -33.33 -2.33 28.80
N ALA A 495 -32.77 -1.25 29.35
CA ALA A 495 -33.39 -0.47 30.43
C ALA A 495 -34.68 0.24 30.00
N ASP A 496 -34.76 0.68 28.74
CA ASP A 496 -35.98 1.30 28.20
C ASP A 496 -37.11 0.27 28.04
N HIS A 497 -36.79 -1.01 27.85
CA HIS A 497 -37.79 -2.10 27.75
C HIS A 497 -38.21 -2.68 29.10
N PHE A 498 -37.35 -2.63 30.09
CA PHE A 498 -37.59 -3.15 31.45
C PHE A 498 -37.16 -2.11 32.47
N PRO A 499 -38.00 -1.10 32.77
CA PRO A 499 -37.67 -0.11 33.76
C PRO A 499 -37.54 -0.79 35.15
N ALA A 500 -36.32 -0.77 35.68
CA ALA A 500 -36.04 -1.27 37.01
C ALA A 500 -36.40 -0.17 38.05
N ASP A 501 -37.17 -0.54 39.06
CA ASP A 501 -37.53 0.35 40.17
C ASP A 501 -36.34 0.71 41.12
N GLU A 502 -35.15 0.27 40.80
CA GLU A 502 -33.94 0.48 41.60
C GLU A 502 -33.26 1.81 41.28
N SER A 503 -32.86 2.53 42.33
CA SER A 503 -32.03 3.74 42.22
C SER A 503 -30.71 3.44 41.46
N PRO A 504 -30.27 4.33 40.55
CA PRO A 504 -29.10 4.08 39.73
C PRO A 504 -27.85 3.92 40.59
N THR A 505 -27.12 2.85 40.39
CA THR A 505 -25.83 2.59 41.04
C THR A 505 -24.78 3.66 40.61
N LEU A 506 -23.80 3.92 41.46
CA LEU A 506 -22.71 4.86 41.15
C LEU A 506 -22.00 4.51 39.83
N GLY A 507 -21.89 3.22 39.50
CA GLY A 507 -21.40 2.75 38.23
C GLY A 507 -22.24 3.18 37.03
N GLN A 508 -23.58 3.11 37.15
CA GLN A 508 -24.51 3.53 36.08
C GLN A 508 -24.46 5.06 35.88
N LEU A 509 -24.30 5.83 36.96
CA LEU A 509 -24.11 7.28 36.88
C LEU A 509 -22.82 7.65 36.15
N LEU A 510 -21.68 7.01 36.46
CA LEU A 510 -20.40 7.23 35.79
C LEU A 510 -20.45 6.84 34.33
N VAL A 511 -21.14 5.77 33.99
CA VAL A 511 -21.39 5.35 32.59
C VAL A 511 -22.24 6.38 31.85
N GLY A 512 -23.27 6.92 32.50
CA GLY A 512 -24.11 7.98 31.93
C GLY A 512 -23.33 9.26 31.63
N ILE A 513 -22.48 9.68 32.57
CA ILE A 513 -21.58 10.81 32.40
C ILE A 513 -20.60 10.56 31.26
N GLY A 514 -19.87 9.44 31.26
CA GLY A 514 -18.90 9.10 30.21
C GLY A 514 -19.51 9.10 28.81
N ASN A 515 -20.71 8.56 28.66
CA ASN A 515 -21.42 8.56 27.38
C ASN A 515 -21.81 9.95 26.87
N ARG A 516 -22.07 10.91 27.75
CA ARG A 516 -22.38 12.30 27.37
C ARG A 516 -21.12 13.07 26.96
N TRP A 517 -20.01 12.83 27.65
CA TRP A 517 -18.75 13.53 27.37
C TRP A 517 -17.96 12.98 26.19
N LEU A 518 -18.07 11.70 25.89
CA LEU A 518 -17.30 11.05 24.83
C LEU A 518 -17.38 11.77 23.46
N PRO A 519 -18.55 12.17 22.93
CA PRO A 519 -18.61 12.91 21.68
C PRO A 519 -17.87 14.25 21.76
N TRP A 520 -17.98 14.98 22.85
CA TRP A 520 -17.30 16.27 23.03
C TRP A 520 -15.78 16.11 23.06
N VAL A 521 -15.29 15.12 23.80
CA VAL A 521 -13.88 14.77 23.91
C VAL A 521 -13.29 14.42 22.54
N LEU A 522 -13.99 13.59 21.76
CA LEU A 522 -13.57 13.26 20.40
C LEU A 522 -13.65 14.47 19.46
N THR A 523 -14.64 15.33 19.60
CA THR A 523 -14.76 16.55 18.79
C THR A 523 -13.58 17.49 19.03
N ILE A 524 -13.14 17.67 20.28
CA ILE A 524 -11.95 18.47 20.61
C ILE A 524 -10.72 17.91 19.91
N SER A 525 -10.50 16.58 19.99
CA SER A 525 -9.37 15.91 19.32
C SER A 525 -9.37 16.10 17.80
N VAL A 526 -10.52 15.90 17.16
CA VAL A 526 -10.67 16.05 15.70
C VAL A 526 -10.46 17.50 15.27
N THR A 527 -11.07 18.45 16.02
CA THR A 527 -10.94 19.88 15.73
C THR A 527 -9.50 20.35 15.88
N ALA A 528 -8.84 19.99 16.99
CA ALA A 528 -7.44 20.33 17.23
C ALA A 528 -6.56 19.77 16.09
N SER A 529 -6.78 18.52 15.68
CA SER A 529 -6.04 17.89 14.58
C SER A 529 -6.26 18.60 13.24
N GLY A 530 -7.52 18.98 12.95
CA GLY A 530 -7.88 19.72 11.74
C GLY A 530 -7.26 21.12 11.70
N VAL A 531 -7.29 21.85 12.82
CA VAL A 531 -6.64 23.17 12.94
C VAL A 531 -5.13 23.05 12.77
N TRP A 532 -4.50 22.04 13.38
CA TRP A 532 -3.07 21.80 13.18
C TRP A 532 -2.76 21.53 11.71
N TRP A 533 -3.55 20.71 11.02
CA TRP A 533 -3.33 20.42 9.61
C TRP A 533 -3.45 21.67 8.74
N LEU A 534 -4.43 22.51 8.98
CA LEU A 534 -4.59 23.79 8.29
C LEU A 534 -3.36 24.71 8.47
N VAL A 535 -2.82 24.79 9.69
CA VAL A 535 -1.66 25.65 10.01
C VAL A 535 -0.36 24.98 9.58
N GLY A 536 -0.14 23.73 9.96
CA GLY A 536 1.08 22.96 9.70
C GLY A 536 1.26 22.61 8.22
N GLY A 537 0.19 22.29 7.52
CA GLY A 537 0.23 21.98 6.08
C GLY A 537 0.75 23.13 5.21
N ALA A 538 0.63 24.39 5.70
CA ALA A 538 1.22 25.56 5.03
C ALA A 538 2.72 25.71 5.28
N ARG A 539 3.24 25.10 6.35
CA ARG A 539 4.63 25.26 6.85
C ARG A 539 5.36 23.93 6.98
N GLY A 540 4.76 22.85 6.52
CA GLY A 540 5.33 21.50 6.62
C GLY A 540 6.54 21.29 5.73
N PRO A 541 7.32 20.22 5.95
CA PRO A 541 8.47 19.85 5.13
C PRO A 541 8.09 19.42 3.71
N MET A 542 6.81 19.14 3.45
CA MET A 542 6.31 18.84 2.12
C MET A 542 6.12 20.12 1.34
N SER A 543 6.82 20.25 0.23
CA SER A 543 6.80 21.42 -0.64
C SER A 543 6.97 21.01 -2.10
N THR A 544 6.60 21.90 -3.00
CA THR A 544 7.00 21.76 -4.40
C THR A 544 8.35 22.44 -4.61
N THR A 545 9.32 21.65 -5.05
CA THR A 545 10.65 22.17 -5.42
C THR A 545 10.84 22.09 -6.91
N ALA A 546 11.42 23.13 -7.50
CA ALA A 546 11.72 23.14 -8.93
C ALA A 546 12.75 22.06 -9.30
N ALA A 547 13.73 21.84 -8.45
CA ALA A 547 14.74 20.80 -8.63
C ALA A 547 15.27 20.34 -7.26
N THR A 548 15.40 19.02 -7.09
CA THR A 548 16.06 18.44 -5.91
C THR A 548 17.58 18.50 -6.02
N ARG A 549 18.09 18.73 -7.21
CA ARG A 549 19.50 18.85 -7.57
C ARG A 549 19.72 20.06 -8.48
N PRO A 550 20.90 20.68 -8.43
CA PRO A 550 21.25 21.73 -9.37
C PRO A 550 21.16 21.25 -10.83
N ALA A 551 20.67 22.11 -11.71
CA ALA A 551 20.43 21.73 -13.11
C ALA A 551 21.73 21.33 -13.85
N TYR A 552 22.88 21.91 -13.48
CA TYR A 552 24.15 21.55 -14.09
C TYR A 552 24.60 20.12 -13.72
N VAL A 553 24.27 19.65 -12.50
CA VAL A 553 24.57 18.27 -12.08
C VAL A 553 23.75 17.29 -12.92
N THR A 554 22.42 17.53 -13.02
CA THR A 554 21.54 16.67 -13.81
C THR A 554 21.89 16.69 -15.30
N ALA A 555 22.32 17.82 -15.84
CA ALA A 555 22.72 17.92 -17.24
C ALA A 555 23.94 17.05 -17.56
N VAL A 556 24.92 16.96 -16.64
CA VAL A 556 26.10 16.10 -16.82
C VAL A 556 25.73 14.63 -16.64
N GLU A 557 24.89 14.30 -15.67
CA GLU A 557 24.38 12.94 -15.46
C GLU A 557 23.56 12.42 -16.65
N ASP A 558 22.76 13.29 -17.27
CA ASP A 558 21.95 12.96 -18.48
C ASP A 558 22.77 12.99 -19.77
N SER A 559 24.03 13.52 -19.70
CA SER A 559 24.91 13.53 -20.86
C SER A 559 25.31 12.10 -21.29
N ALA A 560 25.86 11.97 -22.46
CA ALA A 560 26.35 10.71 -23.00
C ALA A 560 27.42 9.99 -22.14
N ARG A 561 27.96 10.67 -21.12
CA ARG A 561 28.90 10.09 -20.14
C ARG A 561 28.19 9.33 -19.03
N HIS A 562 26.88 9.62 -18.78
CA HIS A 562 26.08 9.01 -17.75
C HIS A 562 26.73 9.00 -16.37
N THR A 563 27.40 10.07 -15.98
CA THR A 563 28.12 10.14 -14.70
C THR A 563 27.20 9.98 -13.50
N ARG A 564 27.77 9.70 -12.34
CA ARG A 564 27.09 9.66 -11.04
C ARG A 564 27.55 10.82 -10.17
N THR A 565 26.76 11.12 -9.15
CA THR A 565 27.11 12.04 -8.08
C THR A 565 27.28 11.26 -6.78
N LEU A 566 28.42 11.40 -6.12
CA LEU A 566 28.63 10.89 -4.76
C LEU A 566 28.12 11.94 -3.77
N MET A 567 27.01 11.62 -3.11
CA MET A 567 26.45 12.46 -2.06
C MET A 567 26.93 11.96 -0.70
N VAL A 568 27.56 12.82 0.08
CA VAL A 568 28.04 12.53 1.43
C VAL A 568 27.36 13.48 2.41
N ASN A 569 26.59 12.93 3.34
CA ASN A 569 25.93 13.67 4.40
C ASN A 569 26.68 13.40 5.71
N VAL A 570 27.24 14.44 6.31
CA VAL A 570 27.91 14.36 7.60
C VAL A 570 26.94 14.83 8.69
N HIS A 571 26.65 13.94 9.63
CA HIS A 571 25.79 14.28 10.75
C HIS A 571 26.38 13.70 12.04
N ARG A 572 26.75 14.58 12.99
CA ARG A 572 27.29 14.20 14.31
C ARG A 572 28.43 13.17 14.26
N GLY A 573 29.34 13.33 13.32
CA GLY A 573 30.52 12.46 13.16
C GLY A 573 30.24 11.14 12.45
N SER A 574 29.02 10.90 12.00
CA SER A 574 28.69 9.79 11.09
C SER A 574 28.58 10.28 9.65
N ALA A 575 29.14 9.51 8.71
CA ALA A 575 29.04 9.77 7.28
C ALA A 575 28.00 8.82 6.66
N HIS A 576 26.99 9.40 6.05
CA HIS A 576 26.05 8.67 5.21
C HIS A 576 26.30 9.04 3.76
N TRP A 577 26.52 8.06 2.93
CA TRP A 577 26.77 8.29 1.51
C TRP A 577 25.74 7.62 0.61
N ASN A 578 25.55 8.17 -0.57
CA ASN A 578 24.71 7.60 -1.60
C ASN A 578 25.26 7.96 -2.97
N LEU A 579 25.22 7.01 -3.90
CA LEU A 579 25.50 7.27 -5.31
C LEU A 579 24.19 7.57 -6.02
N VAL A 580 24.12 8.74 -6.60
CA VAL A 580 22.93 9.27 -7.26
C VAL A 580 23.20 9.40 -8.75
N ASP A 581 22.22 9.07 -9.58
CA ASP A 581 22.23 9.28 -11.03
C ASP A 581 21.00 10.08 -11.47
N SER A 582 20.85 10.37 -12.74
CA SER A 582 19.75 11.17 -13.29
C SER A 582 18.37 10.59 -12.95
N ASN A 583 18.28 9.28 -12.74
CA ASN A 583 17.03 8.57 -12.41
C ASN A 583 16.76 8.51 -10.90
N ASN A 584 17.71 8.87 -10.04
CA ASN A 584 17.62 8.79 -8.58
C ASN A 584 18.03 10.13 -7.92
N PRO A 585 17.42 10.53 -6.79
CA PRO A 585 16.29 9.89 -6.16
C PRO A 585 14.96 10.20 -6.89
N SER A 586 14.13 9.21 -7.04
CA SER A 586 12.72 9.37 -7.42
C SER A 586 11.87 8.32 -6.70
N TRP A 587 10.56 8.48 -6.68
CA TRP A 587 9.67 7.59 -5.96
C TRP A 587 9.92 6.12 -6.33
N GLY A 588 10.20 5.26 -5.34
CA GLY A 588 10.64 3.87 -5.52
C GLY A 588 12.17 3.68 -5.53
N SER A 589 12.96 4.74 -5.43
CA SER A 589 14.43 4.61 -5.38
C SER A 589 14.92 3.89 -4.14
N GLY A 590 14.23 4.03 -3.02
CA GLY A 590 14.59 3.36 -1.78
C GLY A 590 14.47 1.83 -1.84
N GLU A 591 13.71 1.31 -2.83
CA GLU A 591 13.59 -0.13 -3.10
C GLU A 591 14.60 -0.65 -4.12
N ARG A 592 15.32 0.25 -4.77
CA ARG A 592 16.21 -0.05 -5.88
C ARG A 592 17.56 0.63 -5.64
N PRO A 593 18.49 -0.06 -5.00
CA PRO A 593 19.82 0.49 -4.81
C PRO A 593 20.45 0.77 -6.18
N THR A 594 21.14 1.87 -6.29
CA THR A 594 21.90 2.22 -7.49
C THR A 594 23.03 1.24 -7.72
N ILE A 595 23.55 0.69 -6.62
CA ILE A 595 24.68 -0.27 -6.60
C ILE A 595 24.35 -1.35 -5.57
N SER A 596 24.57 -2.61 -5.93
CA SER A 596 24.48 -3.74 -4.99
C SER A 596 25.48 -3.60 -3.85
N SER A 597 25.06 -3.92 -2.64
CA SER A 597 25.87 -3.91 -1.43
C SER A 597 27.15 -4.75 -1.53
N ASP A 598 27.11 -5.84 -2.29
CA ASP A 598 28.24 -6.74 -2.48
C ASP A 598 29.18 -6.34 -3.62
N SER A 599 29.00 -5.13 -4.17
CA SER A 599 29.83 -4.68 -5.28
C SER A 599 31.10 -3.97 -4.78
N ARG A 600 32.23 -4.28 -5.39
CA ARG A 600 33.49 -3.57 -5.14
C ARG A 600 33.37 -2.04 -5.35
N ILE A 601 32.42 -1.63 -6.20
CA ILE A 601 32.10 -0.21 -6.41
C ILE A 601 31.52 0.40 -5.14
N ALA A 602 30.65 -0.33 -4.41
CA ALA A 602 30.09 0.13 -3.15
C ALA A 602 31.16 0.27 -2.05
N ASP A 603 32.08 -0.69 -1.95
CA ASP A 603 33.17 -0.62 -0.99
C ASP A 603 34.08 0.58 -1.23
N LEU A 604 34.50 0.78 -2.47
CA LEU A 604 35.35 1.93 -2.85
C LEU A 604 34.63 3.27 -2.64
N ALA A 605 33.34 3.35 -2.99
CA ALA A 605 32.56 4.57 -2.76
C ALA A 605 32.39 4.85 -1.25
N ALA A 606 32.23 3.81 -0.42
CA ALA A 606 32.15 3.95 1.03
C ALA A 606 33.44 4.43 1.63
N ASP A 607 34.60 3.94 1.13
CA ASP A 607 35.91 4.38 1.60
C ASP A 607 36.19 5.85 1.24
N LEU A 608 35.85 6.24 -0.01
CA LEU A 608 35.96 7.64 -0.44
C LEU A 608 35.02 8.56 0.34
N ALA A 609 33.77 8.13 0.57
CA ALA A 609 32.81 8.90 1.35
C ALA A 609 33.27 9.10 2.79
N ARG A 610 33.91 8.09 3.38
CA ARG A 610 34.47 8.16 4.73
C ARG A 610 35.68 9.12 4.77
N ALA A 611 36.58 9.03 3.79
CA ALA A 611 37.70 9.91 3.66
C ALA A 611 37.27 11.39 3.54
N VAL A 612 36.31 11.66 2.66
CA VAL A 612 35.69 12.99 2.49
C VAL A 612 35.04 13.50 3.76
N ALA A 613 34.28 12.64 4.47
CA ALA A 613 33.56 13.05 5.68
C ALA A 613 34.48 13.38 6.87
N THR A 614 35.65 12.75 6.93
CA THR A 614 36.65 12.98 7.99
C THR A 614 37.67 14.04 7.63
N GLY A 615 37.70 14.51 6.38
CA GLY A 615 38.72 15.40 5.88
C GLY A 615 40.06 14.72 5.56
N ALA A 616 40.20 13.41 5.80
CA ALA A 616 41.41 12.64 5.45
C ALA A 616 41.43 12.34 3.95
N VAL A 617 41.54 13.40 3.15
CA VAL A 617 41.42 13.37 1.70
C VAL A 617 42.71 12.84 1.07
N PRO A 618 42.67 11.75 0.27
CA PRO A 618 43.86 11.30 -0.45
C PRO A 618 44.21 12.25 -1.63
N ASP A 619 45.48 12.36 -1.96
CA ASP A 619 45.94 13.21 -3.05
C ASP A 619 45.36 12.85 -4.43
N ASP A 620 45.01 11.56 -4.61
CA ASP A 620 44.45 11.00 -5.82
C ASP A 620 42.90 10.88 -5.76
N LEU A 621 42.24 11.69 -4.91
CA LEU A 621 40.76 11.61 -4.73
C LEU A 621 40.00 11.76 -6.06
N ALA A 622 40.38 12.74 -6.89
CA ALA A 622 39.70 13.01 -8.16
C ALA A 622 39.85 11.85 -9.14
N ASP A 623 41.02 11.22 -9.22
CA ASP A 623 41.27 10.06 -10.08
C ASP A 623 40.42 8.86 -9.61
N ARG A 624 40.39 8.61 -8.31
CA ARG A 624 39.54 7.51 -7.74
C ARG A 624 38.04 7.76 -7.97
N LEU A 625 37.58 9.00 -7.87
CA LEU A 625 36.21 9.35 -8.20
C LEU A 625 35.93 9.14 -9.69
N SER A 626 36.85 9.55 -10.54
CA SER A 626 36.76 9.36 -11.98
C SER A 626 36.72 7.87 -12.37
N ASP A 627 37.55 7.04 -11.72
CA ASP A 627 37.57 5.58 -11.92
C ASP A 627 36.24 4.90 -11.57
N LEU A 628 35.40 5.53 -10.73
CA LEU A 628 34.05 5.09 -10.39
C LEU A 628 32.97 5.74 -11.26
N GLY A 629 33.31 6.54 -12.24
CA GLY A 629 32.38 7.28 -13.08
C GLY A 629 31.62 8.38 -12.33
N ILE A 630 32.24 8.93 -11.27
CA ILE A 630 31.65 9.98 -10.43
C ILE A 630 32.04 11.33 -11.01
N GLY A 631 31.06 12.10 -11.50
CA GLY A 631 31.27 13.44 -12.08
C GLY A 631 31.15 14.57 -11.07
N HIS A 632 30.43 14.33 -9.97
CA HIS A 632 30.28 15.35 -8.94
C HIS A 632 30.40 14.73 -7.55
N LEU A 633 31.02 15.47 -6.64
CA LEU A 633 31.05 15.21 -5.21
C LEU A 633 30.13 16.22 -4.50
N TRP A 634 29.19 15.77 -3.73
CA TRP A 634 28.22 16.61 -3.02
C TRP A 634 28.30 16.37 -1.52
N LEU A 635 28.86 17.30 -0.79
CA LEU A 635 29.08 17.24 0.65
C LEU A 635 28.05 18.11 1.38
N ARG A 636 27.40 17.53 2.38
CA ARG A 636 26.36 18.20 3.20
C ARG A 636 26.67 18.07 4.68
N GLY A 637 26.44 19.16 5.44
CA GLY A 637 26.55 19.17 6.90
C GLY A 637 27.96 19.01 7.46
N ALA A 638 28.99 19.13 6.64
CA ALA A 638 30.38 19.11 7.07
C ALA A 638 30.81 20.49 7.63
N GLY A 639 31.78 20.47 8.54
CA GLY A 639 32.42 21.68 9.04
C GLY A 639 33.25 22.38 7.97
N ALA A 640 33.50 23.68 8.14
CA ALA A 640 34.30 24.50 7.21
C ALA A 640 35.70 23.92 6.99
N ASP A 641 36.29 23.33 8.02
CA ASP A 641 37.65 22.72 7.92
C ASP A 641 37.66 21.52 6.95
N VAL A 642 36.64 20.65 7.02
CA VAL A 642 36.50 19.50 6.11
C VAL A 642 36.25 19.99 4.68
N VAL A 643 35.38 20.99 4.50
CA VAL A 643 35.09 21.59 3.19
C VAL A 643 36.38 22.18 2.59
N SER A 644 37.21 22.85 3.39
CA SER A 644 38.49 23.40 2.95
C SER A 644 39.50 22.31 2.57
N GLN A 645 39.59 21.24 3.36
CA GLN A 645 40.49 20.11 3.06
C GLN A 645 40.10 19.41 1.75
N VAL A 646 38.79 19.15 1.54
CA VAL A 646 38.31 18.59 0.27
C VAL A 646 38.52 19.55 -0.90
N GLY A 647 38.34 20.85 -0.68
CA GLY A 647 38.53 21.87 -1.71
C GLY A 647 40.01 22.03 -2.14
N ASN A 648 40.97 21.63 -1.30
CA ASN A 648 42.40 21.66 -1.60
C ASN A 648 42.89 20.44 -2.40
N ALA A 649 42.03 19.41 -2.56
CA ALA A 649 42.37 18.22 -3.34
C ALA A 649 42.53 18.57 -4.83
N SER A 650 43.62 18.09 -5.44
CA SER A 650 43.85 18.27 -6.87
C SER A 650 42.79 17.62 -7.72
N GLY A 651 42.38 18.24 -8.83
CA GLY A 651 41.38 17.70 -9.75
C GLY A 651 39.93 17.84 -9.28
N LEU A 652 39.66 18.66 -8.26
CA LEU A 652 38.30 19.03 -7.84
C LEU A 652 38.09 20.54 -8.04
N THR A 653 37.05 20.88 -8.78
CA THR A 653 36.67 22.28 -9.01
C THR A 653 35.35 22.58 -8.31
N VAL A 654 35.31 23.63 -7.48
CA VAL A 654 34.08 24.03 -6.77
C VAL A 654 33.05 24.50 -7.79
N ALA A 655 31.90 23.82 -7.82
CA ALA A 655 30.78 24.16 -8.69
C ALA A 655 29.74 25.05 -7.98
N ASN A 656 29.48 24.78 -6.71
CA ASN A 656 28.56 25.58 -5.87
C ASN A 656 28.90 25.44 -4.39
N THR A 657 28.73 26.51 -3.64
CA THR A 657 28.87 26.50 -2.18
C THR A 657 27.74 27.28 -1.54
N ASP A 658 26.97 26.57 -0.71
CA ASP A 658 25.98 27.13 0.18
C ASP A 658 26.41 26.92 1.64
N PRO A 659 25.84 27.62 2.63
CA PRO A 659 26.24 27.47 4.03
C PRO A 659 26.19 26.04 4.60
N THR A 660 25.39 25.17 4.00
CA THR A 660 25.18 23.79 4.47
C THR A 660 25.63 22.74 3.47
N THR A 661 25.96 23.13 2.23
CA THR A 661 26.25 22.18 1.15
C THR A 661 27.33 22.74 0.19
N THR A 662 28.25 21.88 -0.21
CA THR A 662 29.25 22.22 -1.24
C THR A 662 29.27 21.12 -2.30
N VAL A 663 29.33 21.53 -3.57
CA VAL A 663 29.39 20.62 -4.71
C VAL A 663 30.68 20.91 -5.48
N TRP A 664 31.44 19.85 -5.74
CA TRP A 664 32.62 19.91 -6.61
C TRP A 664 32.37 19.13 -7.89
N THR A 665 32.89 19.61 -8.98
CA THR A 665 33.02 18.87 -10.23
C THR A 665 34.36 18.13 -10.23
N VAL A 666 34.35 16.87 -10.67
CA VAL A 666 35.55 16.06 -10.82
C VAL A 666 36.14 16.30 -12.19
N ASP A 667 37.39 16.73 -12.25
CA ASP A 667 38.12 16.97 -13.48
C ASP A 667 38.45 15.66 -14.20
N GLY A 668 38.97 15.69 -15.44
CA GLY A 668 39.34 14.48 -16.19
C GLY A 668 38.22 13.83 -16.98
N HIS A 669 37.03 14.44 -16.99
CA HIS A 669 35.87 13.95 -17.77
C HIS A 669 35.43 12.54 -17.44
N PRO A 670 35.08 12.22 -16.20
CA PRO A 670 34.64 10.89 -15.80
C PRO A 670 33.48 10.38 -16.64
N SER A 671 33.45 9.07 -16.87
CA SER A 671 32.36 8.38 -17.59
C SER A 671 32.09 7.04 -16.95
N ARG A 672 30.82 6.59 -17.02
CA ARG A 672 30.45 5.23 -16.57
C ARG A 672 30.85 4.13 -17.55
N ALA A 673 31.39 4.46 -18.70
CA ALA A 673 31.89 3.49 -19.67
C ALA A 673 33.32 3.86 -20.09
N LEU A 674 34.19 2.86 -20.08
CA LEU A 674 35.59 2.99 -20.46
C LEU A 674 35.86 2.09 -21.65
N LEU A 675 36.58 2.63 -22.67
CA LEU A 675 37.02 1.87 -23.82
C LEU A 675 38.53 1.58 -23.69
N SER A 676 38.88 0.31 -23.76
CA SER A 676 40.26 -0.13 -23.86
C SER A 676 40.52 -0.66 -25.30
N SER A 677 41.27 0.08 -26.10
CA SER A 677 41.73 -0.39 -27.40
C SER A 677 43.06 -1.12 -27.26
N ARG A 678 43.47 -1.91 -28.26
CA ARG A 678 44.73 -2.70 -28.22
C ARG A 678 45.92 -1.81 -27.95
N GLY A 679 46.48 -1.89 -26.73
CA GLY A 679 47.71 -1.21 -26.37
C GLY A 679 47.56 0.22 -25.82
N SER A 680 46.34 0.73 -25.63
CA SER A 680 46.08 2.04 -25.04
C SER A 680 45.53 1.95 -23.63
N SER A 681 45.74 3.01 -22.82
CA SER A 681 45.07 3.26 -21.56
C SER A 681 43.56 3.29 -21.75
N GLN A 682 42.82 3.00 -20.70
CA GLN A 682 41.34 3.11 -20.69
C GLN A 682 40.93 4.56 -20.96
N VAL A 683 40.09 4.76 -21.99
CA VAL A 683 39.61 6.09 -22.37
C VAL A 683 38.13 6.21 -22.05
N PRO A 684 37.69 7.30 -21.40
CA PRO A 684 36.27 7.52 -21.16
C PRO A 684 35.44 7.56 -22.44
N VAL A 685 34.33 6.79 -22.48
CA VAL A 685 33.42 6.82 -23.63
C VAL A 685 32.48 8.00 -23.48
N THR A 686 32.44 8.87 -24.47
CA THR A 686 31.57 10.05 -24.54
C THR A 686 30.35 9.82 -25.44
N GLY A 687 29.70 8.68 -25.27
CA GLY A 687 28.44 8.29 -25.95
C GLY A 687 28.64 7.44 -27.19
N LYS A 688 29.62 7.71 -28.04
CA LYS A 688 29.85 6.93 -29.27
C LYS A 688 31.13 6.11 -29.20
N VAL A 689 31.02 4.86 -29.59
CA VAL A 689 32.16 3.97 -29.75
C VAL A 689 32.55 3.98 -31.22
N THR A 690 33.79 4.44 -31.47
CA THR A 690 34.36 4.59 -32.81
C THR A 690 35.43 3.56 -33.12
N GLU A 691 36.03 2.95 -32.11
CA GLU A 691 37.13 2.00 -32.23
C GLU A 691 36.74 0.59 -31.77
N SER A 692 37.49 -0.40 -32.25
CA SER A 692 37.39 -1.77 -31.74
C SER A 692 38.19 -1.93 -30.46
N GLY A 693 37.69 -2.74 -29.55
CA GLY A 693 38.33 -2.95 -28.25
C GLY A 693 37.43 -3.62 -27.25
N THR A 694 37.68 -3.36 -25.99
CA THR A 694 36.84 -3.83 -24.90
C THR A 694 36.20 -2.64 -24.21
N VAL A 695 34.88 -2.59 -24.15
CA VAL A 695 34.16 -1.58 -23.37
C VAL A 695 33.89 -2.17 -21.99
N THR A 696 34.25 -1.45 -20.96
CA THR A 696 33.95 -1.77 -19.57
C THR A 696 32.91 -0.77 -19.04
N ILE A 697 31.73 -1.28 -18.65
CA ILE A 697 30.72 -0.46 -17.95
C ILE A 697 30.95 -0.54 -16.45
N LEU A 698 30.99 0.61 -15.79
CA LEU A 698 31.19 0.73 -14.34
C LEU A 698 29.87 0.48 -13.57
N GLU A 699 29.31 -0.71 -13.79
CA GLU A 699 28.07 -1.16 -13.20
C GLU A 699 28.30 -2.42 -12.34
N PRO A 700 27.43 -2.66 -11.33
CA PRO A 700 27.47 -3.90 -10.56
C PRO A 700 27.44 -5.11 -11.47
N ARG A 701 28.17 -6.15 -11.10
CA ARG A 701 28.28 -7.39 -11.87
C ARG A 701 26.92 -8.07 -12.00
N ASP A 702 26.50 -8.29 -13.24
CA ASP A 702 25.29 -9.03 -13.53
C ASP A 702 25.29 -9.55 -14.97
N HIS A 703 25.15 -10.87 -15.14
CA HIS A 703 25.10 -11.51 -16.45
C HIS A 703 23.86 -11.12 -17.28
N ARG A 704 22.88 -10.46 -16.67
CA ARG A 704 21.65 -10.00 -17.31
C ARG A 704 21.80 -8.68 -18.07
N TRP A 705 22.92 -7.97 -17.92
CA TRP A 705 23.15 -6.73 -18.65
C TRP A 705 23.04 -6.95 -20.17
N ARG A 706 22.35 -6.04 -20.82
CA ARG A 706 22.27 -5.93 -22.27
C ARG A 706 23.02 -4.67 -22.67
N VAL A 707 24.18 -4.88 -23.31
CA VAL A 707 25.03 -3.79 -23.77
C VAL A 707 25.04 -3.82 -25.30
N GLU A 708 24.76 -2.69 -25.91
CA GLU A 708 24.61 -2.53 -27.35
C GLU A 708 25.41 -1.33 -27.85
N VAL A 709 26.02 -1.46 -29.02
CA VAL A 709 26.69 -0.38 -29.74
C VAL A 709 26.07 -0.27 -31.12
N GLY A 710 25.47 0.89 -31.44
CA GLY A 710 24.77 1.09 -32.71
C GLY A 710 23.67 0.06 -32.97
N GLY A 711 22.96 -0.40 -31.92
CA GLY A 711 21.93 -1.44 -32.01
C GLY A 711 22.45 -2.89 -32.08
N THR A 712 23.78 -3.09 -32.11
CA THR A 712 24.38 -4.43 -32.11
C THR A 712 24.70 -4.84 -30.68
N ARG A 713 24.17 -5.98 -30.23
CA ARG A 713 24.42 -6.55 -28.91
C ARG A 713 25.86 -7.05 -28.80
N LEU A 714 26.56 -6.65 -27.75
CA LEU A 714 27.92 -7.06 -27.48
C LEU A 714 27.97 -8.38 -26.68
N SER A 715 29.04 -9.17 -26.93
CA SER A 715 29.34 -10.36 -26.15
C SER A 715 30.18 -10.00 -24.91
N PRO A 716 29.99 -10.70 -23.77
CA PRO A 716 30.84 -10.53 -22.60
C PRO A 716 32.31 -10.82 -22.95
N ALA A 717 33.21 -10.03 -22.40
CA ALA A 717 34.67 -10.16 -22.54
C ALA A 717 35.32 -10.59 -21.22
N VAL A 718 36.61 -10.92 -21.28
CA VAL A 718 37.42 -11.13 -20.08
C VAL A 718 37.44 -9.82 -19.29
N ARG A 719 37.18 -9.94 -17.99
CA ARG A 719 37.00 -8.81 -17.08
C ARG A 719 38.31 -8.07 -16.82
N HIS A 720 38.25 -6.78 -17.00
CA HIS A 720 39.31 -5.86 -16.59
C HIS A 720 38.74 -4.85 -15.59
N GLY A 721 39.29 -4.81 -14.38
CA GLY A 721 38.88 -3.83 -13.38
C GLY A 721 37.64 -4.13 -12.61
N ILE A 722 36.84 -3.10 -12.27
CA ILE A 722 35.76 -3.08 -11.28
C ILE A 722 34.41 -3.43 -11.94
N GLY A 723 34.24 -3.09 -13.23
CA GLY A 723 32.96 -3.24 -13.95
C GLY A 723 32.82 -4.53 -14.74
N GLU A 724 31.81 -4.56 -15.62
CA GLU A 724 31.57 -5.62 -16.59
C GLU A 724 32.11 -5.23 -17.96
N SER A 725 32.86 -6.14 -18.59
CA SER A 725 33.56 -5.89 -19.85
C SER A 725 32.89 -6.62 -21.01
N TYR A 726 32.84 -5.95 -22.18
CA TYR A 726 32.19 -6.43 -23.38
C TYR A 726 33.08 -6.22 -24.61
N GLN A 727 33.13 -7.18 -25.50
CA GLN A 727 33.95 -7.12 -26.70
C GLN A 727 33.27 -6.28 -27.78
N VAL A 728 33.91 -5.21 -28.20
CA VAL A 728 33.52 -4.39 -29.35
C VAL A 728 34.31 -4.86 -30.57
N GLY A 729 33.64 -5.55 -31.47
CA GLY A 729 34.25 -5.94 -32.74
C GLY A 729 34.19 -4.81 -33.78
N SER A 730 33.41 -5.01 -34.82
CA SER A 730 33.17 -4.02 -35.87
C SER A 730 32.02 -3.05 -35.57
N ALA A 731 31.27 -3.24 -34.45
CA ALA A 731 30.17 -2.38 -34.09
C ALA A 731 30.63 -0.94 -33.79
N ARG A 732 29.89 0.02 -34.34
CA ARG A 732 30.14 1.45 -34.16
C ARG A 732 28.83 2.18 -33.91
N GLY A 733 28.86 3.23 -33.14
CA GLY A 733 27.69 4.04 -32.85
C GLY A 733 27.49 4.31 -31.38
N ASP A 734 26.25 4.65 -31.00
CA ASP A 734 25.89 4.98 -29.64
C ASP A 734 25.95 3.76 -28.72
N LEU A 735 26.62 3.91 -27.58
CA LEU A 735 26.67 2.89 -26.54
C LEU A 735 25.45 3.01 -25.63
N THR A 736 24.72 1.92 -25.48
CA THR A 736 23.59 1.83 -24.56
C THR A 736 23.70 0.55 -23.74
N TRP A 737 23.26 0.63 -22.48
CA TRP A 737 23.14 -0.55 -21.62
C TRP A 737 21.85 -0.50 -20.83
N SER A 738 21.26 -1.66 -20.62
CA SER A 738 19.98 -1.77 -19.91
C SER A 738 19.86 -3.11 -19.20
N MET A 739 19.04 -3.11 -18.15
CA MET A 739 18.61 -4.35 -17.48
C MET A 739 17.30 -4.87 -18.08
N PRO A 740 17.10 -6.18 -18.12
CA PRO A 740 15.87 -6.77 -18.68
C PRO A 740 14.66 -6.46 -17.83
N THR A 741 13.50 -6.37 -18.47
CA THR A 741 12.22 -6.29 -17.79
C THR A 741 11.79 -7.65 -17.26
N GLN A 742 11.40 -7.70 -15.99
CA GLN A 742 10.91 -8.90 -15.29
C GLN A 742 9.37 -9.02 -15.41
N ARG A 743 8.85 -9.11 -16.62
CA ARG A 743 7.40 -9.19 -16.87
C ARG A 743 6.74 -10.36 -16.16
N TRP A 744 7.48 -11.48 -15.98
CA TRP A 744 6.99 -12.65 -15.26
C TRP A 744 6.66 -12.34 -13.79
N ALA A 745 7.49 -11.54 -13.10
CA ALA A 745 7.25 -11.15 -11.72
C ALA A 745 5.97 -10.31 -11.59
N GLY A 746 5.85 -9.27 -12.42
CA GLY A 746 4.63 -8.46 -12.45
C GLY A 746 3.37 -9.26 -12.83
N ALA A 747 3.50 -10.25 -13.74
CA ALA A 747 2.38 -11.12 -14.11
C ALA A 747 1.93 -11.99 -12.92
N ILE A 748 2.86 -12.59 -12.17
CA ILE A 748 2.54 -13.38 -10.96
C ILE A 748 1.83 -12.50 -9.94
N GLU A 749 2.35 -11.31 -9.64
CA GLU A 749 1.76 -10.35 -8.70
C GLU A 749 0.32 -9.98 -9.10
N LEU A 750 0.10 -9.65 -10.37
CA LEU A 750 -1.21 -9.29 -10.88
C LEU A 750 -2.21 -10.45 -10.84
N VAL A 751 -1.79 -11.63 -11.27
CA VAL A 751 -2.65 -12.83 -11.24
C VAL A 751 -3.02 -13.18 -9.80
N ALA A 752 -2.06 -13.13 -8.87
CA ALA A 752 -2.31 -13.37 -7.46
C ALA A 752 -3.29 -12.33 -6.87
N LEU A 753 -3.11 -11.04 -7.17
CA LEU A 753 -4.03 -9.98 -6.76
C LEU A 753 -5.43 -10.17 -7.35
N LEU A 754 -5.55 -10.54 -8.63
CA LEU A 754 -6.83 -10.83 -9.26
C LEU A 754 -7.53 -12.02 -8.60
N ILE A 755 -6.81 -13.09 -8.30
CA ILE A 755 -7.36 -14.25 -7.57
C ILE A 755 -7.87 -13.79 -6.20
N LEU A 756 -7.09 -13.03 -5.44
CA LEU A 756 -7.51 -12.52 -4.14
C LEU A 756 -8.70 -11.57 -4.24
N LEU A 757 -8.77 -10.73 -5.28
CA LEU A 757 -9.89 -9.83 -5.52
C LEU A 757 -11.17 -10.62 -5.81
N VAL A 758 -11.10 -11.66 -6.65
CA VAL A 758 -12.21 -12.56 -6.93
C VAL A 758 -12.66 -13.31 -5.67
N VAL A 759 -11.71 -13.80 -4.87
CA VAL A 759 -12.01 -14.47 -3.60
C VAL A 759 -12.59 -13.50 -2.56
N ALA A 760 -12.12 -12.26 -2.50
CA ALA A 760 -12.64 -11.21 -1.63
C ALA A 760 -14.03 -10.71 -2.05
N GLY A 761 -14.39 -10.82 -3.31
CA GLY A 761 -15.70 -10.42 -3.82
C GLY A 761 -16.84 -11.10 -3.04
N PRO A 762 -18.06 -10.63 -3.16
CA PRO A 762 -19.24 -11.22 -2.50
C PRO A 762 -19.53 -12.60 -3.03
N GLN A 763 -20.02 -13.48 -2.16
CA GLN A 763 -20.63 -14.73 -2.60
C GLN A 763 -21.99 -14.40 -3.21
N ALA A 764 -22.26 -14.92 -4.39
CA ALA A 764 -23.62 -14.92 -4.91
C ALA A 764 -24.49 -15.70 -3.89
N ALA A 765 -25.52 -15.05 -3.38
CA ALA A 765 -26.49 -15.75 -2.53
C ALA A 765 -26.96 -16.99 -3.30
N GLN A 766 -26.76 -18.15 -2.74
CA GLN A 766 -27.36 -19.37 -3.25
C GLN A 766 -28.87 -19.20 -3.04
N ARG A 767 -29.56 -18.69 -4.06
CA ARG A 767 -31.02 -18.74 -4.15
C ARG A 767 -31.46 -20.01 -4.87
#